data_871cd85f711145c85f0787eec185a927
#
_entry.id   871cd85f711145c85f0787eec185a927
#
_cell.length_a   1.000
_cell.length_b   1.000
_cell.length_c   1.000
_cell.angle_alpha   90.00
_cell.angle_beta   90.00
_cell.angle_gamma   90.00
#
_symmetry.space_group_name_H-M   'P 1'
#
loop_
_entity.id
_entity.type
_entity.pdbx_description
1 polymer ?
#
loop_
_entity_poly.entity_id
_entity_poly.type
_entity_poly.pdbx_seq_one_letter_code
_entity_poly.pdbx_strand_id
1 'polypeptide(L)'
;KSLKKGGTKMAKKDSKLSPMMAQYFEVKSKYPDTILFFRVGDFYEMFFDDAKLASSELDLVLTGKDCGQEERAPMCGVPFHSADNYIAKLVSHGHKVAICEQTEDPSKATGLVKRDVIRVMTPGTVIESNMLDDGANNYLCAIYKNEDRTKAGLCFADISTGEFHITSLNTAPIQRQILNELYTYTPREIIVNNDGFDMSLLDSYTKRVDAHLEVVSADKFDYETALKLINENLNAAEIEELNVSENEIAVCALGAVILYLKDTQKKDEIEAPSELEMYDTEKYMKLDMSARRNLELTKSMMTGDKRHSLLWVIDKTKTAAGKRMIRSWLERPLMSIAKITKRQNAVGELCDNPILRDEIRQALTGVSDIERLLTRIVYSTANAKELKSLQSTLEKLPSIKAKLSDSSSYLLKAVYNDIDLLEDIRSLIDSAIVDEPPFTVREGGMIKEGFDKDIDELKSIMNDGAGIIASIENEQRELTGIPKLKVGYNKVFGYYIEVTNSYKDLVPETYIRKQTLTNCERYITQELKDLEGKIIGAKERCIALEYQMLCKIRESISNEVKRLQKTARALATLDVLASLSEVAVNNNYVCPQITNDGTINIKDGRHPVVEALLEDTPFVPNDAKLDLDENRCEIITGPNMAGKSTYMRQIALITLLAQIGSFVPAKSAQIGIVDAIYTRVGASDDLATGQSTFMVEMNEVAEILKNATSRSLIILDEIGRGTSTFDIARAVLEFVCKKKTLGAKSLFATHYHELTVMEGLLDGVKNYSIAVKKRGDDITFLRKIVKGGADQSFGIEVAKLAGVPDSVVKRAKVILKELEANSTPIEFAAENEIEDESQSDIQYNFTAQGTDEILEILKATDINSITPMEALQTLFDLKQKAQELE
;
A
#
# COMPACT_ATOMS: atom_id res chain seq x y z
N LYS A 1 -24.90 -16.87 -2.39
CA LYS A 1 -26.03 -17.37 -3.23
C LYS A 1 -27.30 -16.51 -3.10
N SER A 2 -27.22 -15.16 -3.00
CA SER A 2 -28.44 -14.33 -3.00
C SER A 2 -28.32 -13.00 -3.80
N LEU A 3 -27.28 -12.81 -4.61
CA LEU A 3 -27.11 -11.59 -5.44
C LEU A 3 -27.16 -11.84 -6.97
N LYS A 4 -27.75 -12.96 -7.41
CA LYS A 4 -28.01 -13.19 -8.83
C LYS A 4 -29.50 -13.42 -9.08
N LYS A 5 -30.36 -12.44 -8.83
CA LYS A 5 -31.71 -12.30 -9.40
C LYS A 5 -32.30 -10.91 -9.09
N GLY A 6 -31.73 -9.89 -9.70
CA GLY A 6 -32.26 -8.54 -9.74
C GLY A 6 -32.18 -7.95 -11.14
N GLY A 7 -32.30 -8.78 -12.16
CA GLY A 7 -32.55 -8.32 -13.49
C GLY A 7 -33.93 -7.67 -13.53
N THR A 8 -34.00 -6.38 -13.29
CA THR A 8 -35.23 -5.59 -13.41
C THR A 8 -35.74 -5.72 -14.84
N LYS A 9 -36.78 -6.52 -15.03
CA LYS A 9 -37.63 -6.43 -16.21
C LYS A 9 -38.20 -5.01 -16.26
N MET A 10 -37.51 -4.09 -16.90
CA MET A 10 -38.15 -2.84 -17.33
C MET A 10 -39.21 -3.18 -18.38
N ALA A 11 -40.45 -3.09 -17.95
CA ALA A 11 -41.59 -3.14 -18.83
C ALA A 11 -41.47 -1.99 -19.87
N LYS A 12 -41.46 -2.33 -21.14
CA LYS A 12 -41.68 -1.41 -22.24
C LYS A 12 -42.99 -0.65 -22.04
N LYS A 13 -42.87 0.59 -21.54
CA LYS A 13 -43.83 1.64 -21.78
C LYS A 13 -43.05 2.77 -22.44
N ASP A 14 -43.43 3.14 -23.67
CA ASP A 14 -42.91 4.25 -24.46
C ASP A 14 -43.11 5.60 -23.74
N SER A 15 -42.28 5.89 -22.74
CA SER A 15 -42.08 7.22 -22.20
C SER A 15 -40.79 7.76 -22.77
N LYS A 16 -40.85 8.85 -23.55
CA LYS A 16 -39.67 9.50 -24.12
C LYS A 16 -38.83 10.06 -22.98
N LEU A 17 -37.68 9.42 -22.71
CA LEU A 17 -36.63 9.98 -21.86
C LEU A 17 -36.20 11.34 -22.40
N SER A 18 -35.84 12.28 -21.51
CA SER A 18 -35.23 13.52 -21.93
C SER A 18 -33.91 13.21 -22.69
N PRO A 19 -33.53 14.02 -23.70
CA PRO A 19 -32.30 13.75 -24.48
C PRO A 19 -31.05 13.57 -23.62
N MET A 20 -30.93 14.33 -22.52
CA MET A 20 -29.84 14.23 -21.57
C MET A 20 -29.86 12.87 -20.83
N MET A 21 -31.02 12.39 -20.41
CA MET A 21 -31.15 11.09 -19.73
C MET A 21 -30.90 9.92 -20.68
N ALA A 22 -31.28 10.06 -21.96
CA ALA A 22 -30.91 9.05 -22.97
C ALA A 22 -29.39 8.93 -23.12
N GLN A 23 -28.66 10.05 -23.19
CA GLN A 23 -27.20 10.09 -23.20
C GLN A 23 -26.59 9.50 -21.92
N TYR A 24 -27.16 9.82 -20.75
CA TYR A 24 -26.72 9.25 -19.46
C TYR A 24 -26.81 7.73 -19.49
N PHE A 25 -27.95 7.16 -19.91
CA PHE A 25 -28.10 5.71 -19.96
C PHE A 25 -27.20 5.04 -21.01
N GLU A 26 -26.95 5.69 -22.14
CA GLU A 26 -26.00 5.22 -23.13
C GLU A 26 -24.58 5.08 -22.53
N VAL A 27 -24.12 6.12 -21.82
CA VAL A 27 -22.83 6.09 -21.14
C VAL A 27 -22.82 5.07 -20.01
N LYS A 28 -23.85 5.09 -19.12
CA LYS A 28 -23.93 4.17 -17.98
C LYS A 28 -23.98 2.70 -18.38
N SER A 29 -24.58 2.37 -19.53
CA SER A 29 -24.61 0.99 -20.02
C SER A 29 -23.23 0.40 -20.37
N LYS A 30 -22.26 1.28 -20.71
CA LYS A 30 -20.86 0.91 -20.95
C LYS A 30 -20.06 0.71 -19.66
N TYR A 31 -20.52 1.32 -18.54
CA TYR A 31 -19.85 1.31 -17.23
C TYR A 31 -20.82 0.92 -16.11
N PRO A 32 -21.40 -0.30 -16.12
CA PRO A 32 -22.48 -0.69 -15.20
C PRO A 32 -22.02 -0.71 -13.74
N ASP A 33 -20.77 -1.12 -13.49
CA ASP A 33 -20.21 -1.35 -12.15
C ASP A 33 -19.47 -0.12 -11.57
N THR A 34 -19.65 1.08 -12.16
CA THR A 34 -19.00 2.32 -11.73
C THR A 34 -20.02 3.34 -11.26
N ILE A 35 -19.69 4.21 -10.33
CA ILE A 35 -20.48 5.40 -10.01
C ILE A 35 -20.17 6.45 -11.08
N LEU A 36 -21.18 6.84 -11.87
CA LEU A 36 -21.00 7.77 -12.98
C LEU A 36 -21.11 9.23 -12.53
N PHE A 37 -20.01 9.96 -12.54
CA PHE A 37 -19.96 11.41 -12.35
C PHE A 37 -20.23 12.11 -13.68
N PHE A 38 -21.49 12.43 -13.94
CA PHE A 38 -21.96 12.96 -15.22
C PHE A 38 -21.96 14.50 -15.22
N ARG A 39 -21.14 15.12 -16.07
CA ARG A 39 -20.98 16.57 -16.12
C ARG A 39 -22.23 17.28 -16.62
N VAL A 40 -22.79 18.17 -15.77
CA VAL A 40 -23.92 19.02 -16.12
C VAL A 40 -23.63 20.46 -15.66
N GLY A 41 -23.25 21.32 -16.58
CA GLY A 41 -22.82 22.67 -16.25
C GLY A 41 -21.61 22.67 -15.31
N ASP A 42 -21.74 23.31 -14.14
CA ASP A 42 -20.67 23.40 -13.14
C ASP A 42 -20.70 22.26 -12.08
N PHE A 43 -21.53 21.22 -12.31
CA PHE A 43 -21.66 20.10 -11.39
C PHE A 43 -21.37 18.78 -12.08
N TYR A 44 -20.90 17.81 -11.29
CA TYR A 44 -21.04 16.40 -11.57
C TYR A 44 -22.31 15.91 -10.88
N GLU A 45 -23.25 15.42 -11.67
CA GLU A 45 -24.50 14.88 -11.18
C GLU A 45 -24.50 13.36 -11.29
N MET A 46 -24.95 12.70 -10.25
CA MET A 46 -25.17 11.26 -10.18
C MET A 46 -26.66 10.98 -10.16
N PHE A 47 -27.11 9.89 -10.78
CA PHE A 47 -28.53 9.58 -10.94
C PHE A 47 -28.86 8.16 -10.51
N PHE A 48 -30.13 7.91 -10.18
CA PHE A 48 -30.71 6.62 -9.82
C PHE A 48 -29.94 5.94 -8.66
N ASP A 49 -29.48 4.70 -8.84
CA ASP A 49 -28.80 3.92 -7.80
C ASP A 49 -27.41 4.50 -7.47
N ASP A 50 -26.72 5.09 -8.45
CA ASP A 50 -25.46 5.82 -8.20
C ASP A 50 -25.70 7.02 -7.25
N ALA A 51 -26.80 7.73 -7.43
CA ALA A 51 -27.15 8.86 -6.57
C ALA A 51 -27.50 8.43 -5.14
N LYS A 52 -28.21 7.31 -4.97
CA LYS A 52 -28.55 6.78 -3.65
C LYS A 52 -27.30 6.34 -2.90
N LEU A 53 -26.41 5.62 -3.59
CA LEU A 53 -25.14 5.16 -3.04
C LEU A 53 -24.25 6.35 -2.66
N ALA A 54 -23.99 7.26 -3.61
CA ALA A 54 -23.16 8.43 -3.38
C ALA A 54 -23.74 9.36 -2.28
N SER A 55 -25.06 9.54 -2.22
CA SER A 55 -25.73 10.31 -1.15
C SER A 55 -25.46 9.70 0.23
N SER A 56 -25.51 8.36 0.36
CA SER A 56 -25.27 7.65 1.62
C SER A 56 -23.80 7.73 2.04
N GLU A 57 -22.86 7.51 1.10
CA GLU A 57 -21.42 7.45 1.38
C GLU A 57 -20.80 8.82 1.62
N LEU A 58 -21.34 9.85 0.96
CA LEU A 58 -20.77 11.21 0.95
C LEU A 58 -21.56 12.21 1.80
N ASP A 59 -22.64 11.77 2.48
CA ASP A 59 -23.56 12.62 3.22
C ASP A 59 -24.15 13.76 2.36
N LEU A 60 -24.47 13.47 1.07
CA LEU A 60 -25.05 14.43 0.15
C LEU A 60 -26.57 14.41 0.20
N VAL A 61 -27.17 15.57 -0.03
CA VAL A 61 -28.65 15.67 -0.12
C VAL A 61 -29.14 15.00 -1.39
N LEU A 62 -30.00 13.97 -1.23
CA LEU A 62 -30.68 13.34 -2.35
C LEU A 62 -31.88 14.20 -2.78
N THR A 63 -31.83 14.60 -4.06
CA THR A 63 -32.90 15.41 -4.70
C THR A 63 -33.54 14.65 -5.86
N GLY A 64 -34.41 15.30 -6.64
CA GLY A 64 -35.01 14.71 -7.83
C GLY A 64 -34.86 15.59 -9.05
N LYS A 65 -34.48 15.03 -10.21
CA LYS A 65 -34.41 15.73 -11.51
C LYS A 65 -35.46 15.19 -12.46
N ASP A 66 -36.04 16.08 -13.27
CA ASP A 66 -36.98 15.69 -14.30
C ASP A 66 -36.26 14.85 -15.37
N CYS A 67 -36.73 13.64 -15.63
CA CYS A 67 -36.19 12.72 -16.60
C CYS A 67 -37.08 12.46 -17.81
N GLY A 68 -38.24 13.18 -17.90
CA GLY A 68 -39.23 12.94 -18.93
C GLY A 68 -40.23 11.81 -18.59
N GLN A 69 -40.22 11.33 -17.34
CA GLN A 69 -41.15 10.33 -16.81
C GLN A 69 -42.03 10.97 -15.69
N GLU A 70 -43.08 10.27 -15.29
CA GLU A 70 -43.96 10.76 -14.20
C GLU A 70 -43.22 10.90 -12.87
N GLU A 71 -42.24 9.99 -12.59
CA GLU A 71 -41.39 10.04 -11.41
C GLU A 71 -40.07 10.76 -11.73
N ARG A 72 -39.63 11.62 -10.80
CA ARG A 72 -38.34 12.29 -10.91
C ARG A 72 -37.22 11.30 -10.63
N ALA A 73 -36.16 11.36 -11.42
CA ALA A 73 -34.94 10.56 -11.17
C ALA A 73 -34.28 11.02 -9.88
N PRO A 74 -34.01 10.11 -8.89
CA PRO A 74 -33.16 10.42 -7.75
C PRO A 74 -31.82 10.97 -8.25
N MET A 75 -31.37 12.08 -7.67
CA MET A 75 -30.15 12.77 -8.08
C MET A 75 -29.45 13.39 -6.87
N CYS A 76 -28.13 13.30 -6.83
CA CYS A 76 -27.27 14.15 -6.03
C CYS A 76 -26.14 14.70 -6.92
N GLY A 77 -25.45 15.74 -6.47
CA GLY A 77 -24.40 16.34 -7.27
C GLY A 77 -23.40 17.11 -6.42
N VAL A 78 -22.19 17.22 -6.96
CA VAL A 78 -21.06 17.95 -6.36
C VAL A 78 -20.53 18.98 -7.36
N PRO A 79 -20.04 20.15 -6.90
CA PRO A 79 -19.38 21.11 -7.79
C PRO A 79 -18.12 20.45 -8.42
N PHE A 80 -17.93 20.62 -9.72
CA PHE A 80 -16.83 19.94 -10.43
C PHE A 80 -15.45 20.32 -9.87
N HIS A 81 -15.27 21.55 -9.41
CA HIS A 81 -14.00 22.05 -8.88
C HIS A 81 -13.64 21.46 -7.50
N SER A 82 -14.58 20.83 -6.81
CA SER A 82 -14.37 20.18 -5.52
C SER A 82 -14.60 18.67 -5.58
N ALA A 83 -14.79 18.10 -6.77
CA ALA A 83 -15.13 16.69 -6.98
C ALA A 83 -14.07 15.73 -6.45
N ASP A 84 -12.78 16.09 -6.52
CA ASP A 84 -11.65 15.23 -6.13
C ASP A 84 -11.78 14.68 -4.71
N ASN A 85 -12.22 15.51 -3.75
CA ASN A 85 -12.39 15.07 -2.36
C ASN A 85 -13.52 14.05 -2.19
N TYR A 86 -14.59 14.19 -2.97
CA TYR A 86 -15.71 13.26 -2.97
C TYR A 86 -15.35 11.95 -3.67
N ILE A 87 -14.66 12.05 -4.79
CA ILE A 87 -14.14 10.89 -5.53
C ILE A 87 -13.17 10.11 -4.64
N ALA A 88 -12.24 10.81 -3.95
CA ALA A 88 -11.30 10.21 -3.01
C ALA A 88 -12.01 9.35 -1.96
N LYS A 89 -13.10 9.86 -1.37
CA LYS A 89 -13.88 9.15 -0.36
C LYS A 89 -14.54 7.88 -0.94
N LEU A 90 -15.14 7.96 -2.13
CA LEU A 90 -15.75 6.80 -2.78
C LEU A 90 -14.72 5.74 -3.15
N VAL A 91 -13.58 6.16 -3.73
CA VAL A 91 -12.51 5.25 -4.12
C VAL A 91 -11.87 4.60 -2.88
N SER A 92 -11.69 5.34 -1.78
CA SER A 92 -11.19 4.77 -0.52
C SER A 92 -12.13 3.74 0.11
N HIS A 93 -13.43 3.80 -0.21
CA HIS A 93 -14.42 2.77 0.17
C HIS A 93 -14.54 1.63 -0.85
N GLY A 94 -13.61 1.55 -1.82
CA GLY A 94 -13.54 0.47 -2.80
C GLY A 94 -14.46 0.64 -4.02
N HIS A 95 -15.09 1.80 -4.20
CA HIS A 95 -15.95 2.07 -5.36
C HIS A 95 -15.14 2.55 -6.56
N LYS A 96 -15.58 2.16 -7.76
CA LYS A 96 -15.06 2.69 -9.03
C LYS A 96 -15.87 3.92 -9.44
N VAL A 97 -15.19 4.96 -9.89
CA VAL A 97 -15.81 6.22 -10.32
C VAL A 97 -15.46 6.51 -11.77
N ALA A 98 -16.48 6.61 -12.64
CA ALA A 98 -16.31 7.02 -14.03
C ALA A 98 -16.56 8.53 -14.17
N ILE A 99 -15.56 9.27 -14.66
CA ILE A 99 -15.62 10.71 -14.87
C ILE A 99 -16.06 10.97 -16.30
N CYS A 100 -17.28 11.50 -16.46
CA CYS A 100 -17.87 11.80 -17.75
C CYS A 100 -17.89 13.33 -17.97
N GLU A 101 -17.08 13.78 -18.93
CA GLU A 101 -16.92 15.20 -19.29
C GLU A 101 -17.57 15.58 -20.60
N GLN A 102 -17.78 16.87 -20.79
CA GLN A 102 -18.23 17.44 -22.05
C GLN A 102 -17.07 17.46 -23.06
N THR A 103 -17.20 16.77 -24.18
CA THR A 103 -16.17 16.65 -25.23
C THR A 103 -16.29 17.72 -26.31
N GLU A 104 -17.37 18.51 -26.29
CA GLU A 104 -17.62 19.62 -27.21
C GLU A 104 -17.76 20.94 -26.45
N ASP A 105 -17.33 22.03 -27.07
CA ASP A 105 -17.53 23.38 -26.55
C ASP A 105 -19.04 23.72 -26.52
N PRO A 106 -19.62 24.01 -25.35
CA PRO A 106 -21.04 24.31 -25.24
C PRO A 106 -21.49 25.50 -26.11
N SER A 107 -20.58 26.45 -26.41
CA SER A 107 -20.88 27.63 -27.25
C SER A 107 -20.99 27.31 -28.73
N LYS A 108 -20.43 26.16 -29.19
CA LYS A 108 -20.42 25.71 -30.60
C LYS A 108 -21.39 24.57 -30.89
N ALA A 109 -21.97 23.98 -29.83
CA ALA A 109 -22.87 22.83 -29.97
C ALA A 109 -24.23 23.25 -30.59
N THR A 110 -24.63 22.60 -31.66
CA THR A 110 -25.93 22.78 -32.32
C THR A 110 -27.01 21.86 -31.74
N GLY A 111 -27.00 21.63 -30.42
CA GLY A 111 -27.92 20.70 -29.75
C GLY A 111 -27.45 20.32 -28.37
N LEU A 112 -27.67 19.04 -27.99
CA LEU A 112 -27.14 18.51 -26.74
C LEU A 112 -25.63 18.32 -26.83
N VAL A 113 -24.87 18.93 -25.91
CA VAL A 113 -23.41 18.77 -25.82
C VAL A 113 -23.06 17.29 -25.66
N LYS A 114 -22.13 16.80 -26.47
CA LYS A 114 -21.62 15.41 -26.39
C LYS A 114 -20.82 15.25 -25.11
N ARG A 115 -21.01 14.11 -24.45
CA ARG A 115 -20.27 13.71 -23.24
C ARG A 115 -19.72 12.33 -23.42
N ASP A 116 -18.53 12.10 -22.89
CA ASP A 116 -17.91 10.77 -22.87
C ASP A 116 -17.11 10.59 -21.59
N VAL A 117 -16.84 9.33 -21.21
CA VAL A 117 -16.00 9.01 -20.07
C VAL A 117 -14.54 9.22 -20.47
N ILE A 118 -13.90 10.16 -19.79
CA ILE A 118 -12.50 10.51 -20.01
C ILE A 118 -11.56 9.69 -19.12
N ARG A 119 -12.05 9.14 -18.02
CA ARG A 119 -11.27 8.34 -17.07
C ARG A 119 -12.19 7.54 -16.14
N VAL A 120 -11.74 6.34 -15.77
CA VAL A 120 -12.32 5.54 -14.68
C VAL A 120 -11.29 5.49 -13.54
N MET A 121 -11.64 6.00 -12.36
CA MET A 121 -10.80 5.93 -11.17
C MET A 121 -11.16 4.70 -10.34
N THR A 122 -10.14 3.91 -10.02
CA THR A 122 -10.25 2.70 -9.20
C THR A 122 -9.24 2.75 -8.06
N PRO A 123 -9.37 1.95 -6.98
CA PRO A 123 -8.44 1.99 -5.85
C PRO A 123 -6.96 1.83 -6.23
N GLY A 124 -6.65 1.01 -7.24
CA GLY A 124 -5.28 0.77 -7.72
C GLY A 124 -4.77 1.75 -8.78
N THR A 125 -5.65 2.62 -9.35
CA THR A 125 -5.28 3.53 -10.46
C THR A 125 -5.26 5.00 -10.08
N VAL A 126 -5.27 5.32 -8.79
CA VAL A 126 -5.17 6.69 -8.27
C VAL A 126 -3.78 7.27 -8.47
N ILE A 127 -3.71 8.51 -8.97
CA ILE A 127 -2.47 9.29 -9.15
C ILE A 127 -2.49 10.64 -8.41
N GLU A 128 -3.64 11.04 -7.89
CA GLU A 128 -3.83 12.30 -7.17
C GLU A 128 -3.19 12.22 -5.78
N SER A 129 -2.26 13.14 -5.48
CA SER A 129 -1.48 13.13 -4.23
C SER A 129 -2.35 13.26 -2.97
N ASN A 130 -3.49 13.97 -3.05
CA ASN A 130 -4.41 14.12 -1.92
C ASN A 130 -5.21 12.82 -1.60
N MET A 131 -5.15 11.81 -2.47
CA MET A 131 -5.81 10.52 -2.30
C MET A 131 -4.84 9.41 -1.90
N LEU A 132 -3.54 9.68 -1.84
CA LEU A 132 -2.48 8.72 -1.60
C LEU A 132 -1.80 8.94 -0.25
N ASP A 133 -1.36 7.86 0.39
CA ASP A 133 -0.47 7.92 1.55
C ASP A 133 0.97 8.22 1.09
N ASP A 134 1.60 9.26 1.63
CA ASP A 134 2.98 9.63 1.29
C ASP A 134 3.99 8.53 1.60
N GLY A 135 3.74 7.75 2.64
CA GLY A 135 4.66 6.72 3.14
C GLY A 135 4.37 5.31 2.64
N ALA A 136 3.43 5.14 1.69
CA ALA A 136 3.08 3.84 1.13
C ALA A 136 2.88 3.90 -0.38
N ASN A 137 3.24 2.81 -1.05
CA ASN A 137 2.91 2.60 -2.46
C ASN A 137 1.43 2.23 -2.63
N ASN A 138 0.88 2.47 -3.82
CA ASN A 138 -0.51 2.17 -4.18
C ASN A 138 -0.55 1.13 -5.29
N TYR A 139 -0.30 -0.14 -4.94
CA TYR A 139 -0.17 -1.19 -5.94
C TYR A 139 -1.52 -1.68 -6.50
N LEU A 140 -1.57 -1.78 -7.82
CA LEU A 140 -2.47 -2.64 -8.60
C LEU A 140 -1.75 -3.96 -8.83
N CYS A 141 -2.40 -5.11 -8.65
CA CYS A 141 -1.82 -6.42 -8.90
C CYS A 141 -2.61 -7.17 -9.97
N ALA A 142 -1.91 -7.72 -10.97
CA ALA A 142 -2.49 -8.72 -11.86
C ALA A 142 -1.93 -10.10 -11.52
N ILE A 143 -2.82 -11.10 -11.48
CA ILE A 143 -2.46 -12.49 -11.21
C ILE A 143 -2.94 -13.37 -12.34
N TYR A 144 -2.03 -14.07 -13.01
CA TYR A 144 -2.32 -15.05 -14.03
C TYR A 144 -1.79 -16.43 -13.65
N LYS A 145 -2.59 -17.47 -13.83
CA LYS A 145 -2.18 -18.88 -13.67
C LYS A 145 -2.31 -19.61 -15.00
N ASN A 146 -1.36 -20.50 -15.26
CA ASN A 146 -1.47 -21.41 -16.41
C ASN A 146 -2.62 -22.40 -16.24
N GLU A 147 -3.06 -23.04 -17.34
CA GLU A 147 -4.16 -24.02 -17.34
C GLU A 147 -3.92 -25.19 -16.38
N ASP A 148 -2.69 -25.70 -16.30
CA ASP A 148 -2.28 -26.80 -15.42
C ASP A 148 -2.16 -26.38 -13.94
N ARG A 149 -2.28 -25.08 -13.62
CA ARG A 149 -2.18 -24.52 -12.26
C ARG A 149 -0.84 -24.77 -11.56
N THR A 150 0.20 -25.07 -12.31
CA THR A 150 1.54 -25.36 -11.80
C THR A 150 2.43 -24.12 -11.72
N LYS A 151 2.06 -23.03 -12.41
CA LYS A 151 2.83 -21.80 -12.49
C LYS A 151 1.90 -20.59 -12.36
N ALA A 152 2.42 -19.47 -11.84
CA ALA A 152 1.70 -18.21 -11.79
C ALA A 152 2.63 -17.04 -12.14
N GLY A 153 2.10 -16.06 -12.87
CA GLY A 153 2.72 -14.77 -13.11
C GLY A 153 2.04 -13.68 -12.29
N LEU A 154 2.81 -12.82 -11.66
CA LEU A 154 2.33 -11.66 -10.93
C LEU A 154 2.97 -10.39 -11.45
N CYS A 155 2.17 -9.34 -11.56
CA CYS A 155 2.65 -8.00 -11.84
C CYS A 155 2.06 -7.04 -10.81
N PHE A 156 2.91 -6.37 -10.06
CA PHE A 156 2.55 -5.30 -9.12
C PHE A 156 2.95 -3.97 -9.73
N ALA A 157 2.00 -3.09 -9.95
CA ALA A 157 2.22 -1.78 -10.56
C ALA A 157 1.74 -0.65 -9.65
N ASP A 158 2.63 0.23 -9.23
CA ASP A 158 2.26 1.52 -8.63
C ASP A 158 2.25 2.60 -9.71
N ILE A 159 1.06 2.95 -10.16
CA ILE A 159 0.88 3.92 -11.25
C ILE A 159 1.27 5.32 -10.79
N SER A 160 1.17 5.60 -9.49
CA SER A 160 1.50 6.92 -8.95
C SER A 160 3.01 7.22 -8.96
N THR A 161 3.85 6.17 -8.93
CA THR A 161 5.32 6.27 -9.00
C THR A 161 5.87 5.78 -10.34
N GLY A 162 5.09 4.97 -11.07
CA GLY A 162 5.50 4.31 -12.31
C GLY A 162 6.35 3.06 -12.09
N GLU A 163 6.38 2.49 -10.88
CA GLU A 163 7.14 1.27 -10.56
C GLU A 163 6.33 0.02 -10.88
N PHE A 164 6.95 -0.92 -11.60
CA PHE A 164 6.38 -2.22 -11.95
C PHE A 164 7.31 -3.34 -11.49
N HIS A 165 6.81 -4.22 -10.64
CA HIS A 165 7.52 -5.41 -10.15
C HIS A 165 6.82 -6.65 -10.68
N ILE A 166 7.59 -7.51 -11.37
CA ILE A 166 7.05 -8.66 -12.07
C ILE A 166 7.79 -9.91 -11.60
N THR A 167 7.06 -11.01 -11.41
CA THR A 167 7.65 -12.28 -11.03
C THR A 167 6.91 -13.48 -11.60
N SER A 168 7.63 -14.58 -11.81
CA SER A 168 7.08 -15.89 -12.15
C SER A 168 7.26 -16.85 -10.97
N LEU A 169 6.20 -17.49 -10.55
CA LEU A 169 6.18 -18.49 -9.49
C LEU A 169 6.06 -19.90 -10.12
N ASN A 170 7.02 -20.76 -9.82
CA ASN A 170 7.13 -22.07 -10.47
C ASN A 170 7.18 -23.25 -9.48
N THR A 171 7.13 -23.00 -8.16
CA THR A 171 7.23 -24.03 -7.11
C THR A 171 5.91 -24.23 -6.39
N ALA A 172 5.51 -25.45 -6.18
CA ALA A 172 4.31 -25.79 -5.40
C ALA A 172 4.54 -25.55 -3.89
N PRO A 173 3.53 -25.12 -3.13
CA PRO A 173 2.15 -24.79 -3.54
C PRO A 173 2.01 -23.34 -4.03
N ILE A 174 1.63 -23.18 -5.29
CA ILE A 174 1.55 -21.88 -5.98
C ILE A 174 0.64 -20.86 -5.28
N GLN A 175 -0.54 -21.28 -4.83
CA GLN A 175 -1.51 -20.37 -4.20
C GLN A 175 -0.93 -19.65 -2.99
N ARG A 176 -0.10 -20.35 -2.24
CA ARG A 176 0.54 -19.80 -1.07
C ARG A 176 1.63 -18.79 -1.40
N GLN A 177 2.44 -19.09 -2.43
CA GLN A 177 3.44 -18.13 -2.89
C GLN A 177 2.76 -16.84 -3.37
N ILE A 178 1.64 -16.96 -4.09
CA ILE A 178 0.81 -15.80 -4.46
C ILE A 178 0.41 -15.01 -3.21
N LEU A 179 -0.12 -15.65 -2.17
CA LEU A 179 -0.50 -14.96 -0.93
C LEU A 179 0.68 -14.28 -0.25
N ASN A 180 1.86 -14.91 -0.20
CA ASN A 180 3.06 -14.31 0.38
C ASN A 180 3.45 -13.03 -0.37
N GLU A 181 3.43 -13.04 -1.71
CA GLU A 181 3.71 -11.85 -2.52
C GLU A 181 2.62 -10.79 -2.33
N LEU A 182 1.34 -11.15 -2.27
CA LEU A 182 0.25 -10.24 -1.97
C LEU A 182 0.43 -9.56 -0.59
N TYR A 183 0.88 -10.29 0.43
CA TYR A 183 1.19 -9.70 1.74
C TYR A 183 2.46 -8.84 1.73
N THR A 184 3.38 -9.09 0.81
CA THR A 184 4.59 -8.28 0.65
C THR A 184 4.28 -6.92 0.06
N TYR A 185 3.49 -6.88 -1.02
CA TYR A 185 3.15 -5.64 -1.71
C TYR A 185 1.86 -4.98 -1.21
N THR A 186 0.98 -5.73 -0.55
CA THR A 186 -0.33 -5.26 -0.05
C THR A 186 -1.10 -4.41 -1.06
N PRO A 187 -1.42 -4.95 -2.27
CA PRO A 187 -2.09 -4.19 -3.30
C PRO A 187 -3.48 -3.72 -2.87
N ARG A 188 -3.86 -2.53 -3.33
CA ARG A 188 -5.20 -1.96 -3.11
C ARG A 188 -6.24 -2.52 -4.07
N GLU A 189 -5.78 -3.02 -5.21
CA GLU A 189 -6.64 -3.63 -6.22
C GLU A 189 -5.95 -4.83 -6.83
N ILE A 190 -6.73 -5.90 -7.06
CA ILE A 190 -6.25 -7.15 -7.64
C ILE A 190 -7.13 -7.48 -8.83
N ILE A 191 -6.51 -7.71 -9.99
CA ILE A 191 -7.18 -8.22 -11.20
C ILE A 191 -6.80 -9.69 -11.41
N VAL A 192 -7.80 -10.52 -11.68
CA VAL A 192 -7.65 -11.96 -11.83
C VAL A 192 -8.65 -12.49 -12.85
N ASN A 193 -8.28 -13.53 -13.60
CA ASN A 193 -9.24 -14.29 -14.37
C ASN A 193 -9.98 -15.30 -13.47
N ASN A 194 -11.20 -15.69 -13.85
CA ASN A 194 -12.03 -16.59 -13.04
C ASN A 194 -11.56 -18.06 -13.05
N ASP A 195 -10.56 -18.39 -13.87
CA ASP A 195 -10.15 -19.76 -14.13
C ASP A 195 -9.08 -20.24 -13.17
N GLY A 196 -9.46 -21.13 -12.25
CA GLY A 196 -8.48 -21.88 -11.48
C GLY A 196 -8.01 -21.30 -10.16
N PHE A 197 -8.60 -20.22 -9.66
CA PHE A 197 -8.33 -19.70 -8.32
C PHE A 197 -9.29 -20.28 -7.28
N ASP A 198 -8.75 -20.54 -6.07
CA ASP A 198 -9.59 -20.61 -4.89
C ASP A 198 -10.00 -19.18 -4.50
N MET A 199 -11.15 -18.75 -5.04
CA MET A 199 -11.69 -17.42 -4.80
C MET A 199 -11.95 -17.17 -3.31
N SER A 200 -12.17 -18.21 -2.50
CA SER A 200 -12.39 -18.07 -1.06
C SER A 200 -11.15 -17.56 -0.32
N LEU A 201 -9.96 -17.97 -0.76
CA LEU A 201 -8.69 -17.49 -0.22
C LEU A 201 -8.44 -16.02 -0.59
N LEU A 202 -8.69 -15.64 -1.85
CA LEU A 202 -8.57 -14.26 -2.28
C LEU A 202 -9.60 -13.34 -1.60
N ASP A 203 -10.86 -13.80 -1.46
CA ASP A 203 -11.88 -13.06 -0.72
C ASP A 203 -11.51 -12.88 0.76
N SER A 204 -10.92 -13.90 1.37
CA SER A 204 -10.42 -13.81 2.75
C SER A 204 -9.25 -12.82 2.87
N TYR A 205 -8.32 -12.83 1.91
CA TYR A 205 -7.23 -11.86 1.83
C TYR A 205 -7.74 -10.43 1.68
N THR A 206 -8.59 -10.17 0.68
CA THR A 206 -9.08 -8.82 0.36
C THR A 206 -9.85 -8.18 1.51
N LYS A 207 -10.66 -8.98 2.24
CA LYS A 207 -11.37 -8.50 3.44
C LYS A 207 -10.43 -8.12 4.59
N ARG A 208 -9.27 -8.79 4.72
CA ARG A 208 -8.29 -8.50 5.78
C ARG A 208 -7.45 -7.26 5.52
N VAL A 209 -7.14 -6.99 4.25
CA VAL A 209 -6.26 -5.88 3.87
C VAL A 209 -7.02 -4.69 3.26
N ASP A 210 -8.34 -4.80 3.13
CA ASP A 210 -9.20 -3.80 2.49
C ASP A 210 -8.79 -3.52 1.05
N ALA A 211 -8.64 -4.59 0.24
CA ALA A 211 -8.30 -4.54 -1.16
C ALA A 211 -9.52 -4.84 -2.04
N HIS A 212 -9.59 -4.22 -3.20
CA HIS A 212 -10.62 -4.48 -4.21
C HIS A 212 -10.22 -5.65 -5.10
N LEU A 213 -11.13 -6.61 -5.33
CA LEU A 213 -10.92 -7.74 -6.23
C LEU A 213 -11.77 -7.58 -7.48
N GLU A 214 -11.10 -7.51 -8.63
CA GLU A 214 -11.73 -7.45 -9.95
C GLU A 214 -11.52 -8.76 -10.70
N VAL A 215 -12.62 -9.37 -11.11
CA VAL A 215 -12.58 -10.56 -11.96
C VAL A 215 -12.76 -10.11 -13.41
N VAL A 216 -11.73 -10.28 -14.21
CA VAL A 216 -11.75 -9.93 -15.63
C VAL A 216 -11.81 -11.19 -16.51
N SER A 217 -12.15 -11.02 -17.79
CA SER A 217 -12.23 -12.12 -18.74
C SER A 217 -10.83 -12.67 -19.10
N ALA A 218 -10.74 -13.96 -19.40
CA ALA A 218 -9.48 -14.66 -19.67
C ALA A 218 -8.71 -14.10 -20.87
N ASP A 219 -9.42 -13.54 -21.87
CA ASP A 219 -8.83 -12.87 -23.04
C ASP A 219 -7.92 -11.69 -22.69
N LYS A 220 -8.10 -11.07 -21.49
CA LYS A 220 -7.22 -10.01 -21.01
C LYS A 220 -5.80 -10.49 -20.65
N PHE A 221 -5.61 -11.79 -20.50
CA PHE A 221 -4.34 -12.44 -20.18
C PHE A 221 -3.74 -13.20 -21.36
N ASP A 222 -4.23 -12.93 -22.58
CA ASP A 222 -3.72 -13.57 -23.79
C ASP A 222 -2.26 -13.17 -24.07
N TYR A 223 -1.40 -14.15 -24.33
CA TYR A 223 0.04 -13.95 -24.51
C TYR A 223 0.39 -13.12 -25.74
N GLU A 224 -0.26 -13.40 -26.89
CA GLU A 224 0.01 -12.66 -28.13
C GLU A 224 -0.39 -11.18 -27.99
N THR A 225 -1.53 -10.94 -27.35
CA THR A 225 -2.00 -9.58 -27.03
C THR A 225 -1.03 -8.88 -26.06
N ALA A 226 -0.59 -9.57 -25.01
CA ALA A 226 0.38 -9.06 -24.05
C ALA A 226 1.71 -8.71 -24.73
N LEU A 227 2.22 -9.59 -25.58
CA LEU A 227 3.48 -9.38 -26.31
C LEU A 227 3.39 -8.16 -27.24
N LYS A 228 2.26 -7.99 -27.95
CA LYS A 228 2.03 -6.81 -28.77
C LYS A 228 2.04 -5.52 -27.95
N LEU A 229 1.31 -5.50 -26.82
CA LEU A 229 1.26 -4.35 -25.93
C LEU A 229 2.63 -4.01 -25.33
N ILE A 230 3.41 -5.01 -24.95
CA ILE A 230 4.77 -4.83 -24.43
C ILE A 230 5.68 -4.21 -25.50
N ASN A 231 5.65 -4.72 -26.73
CA ASN A 231 6.44 -4.16 -27.84
C ASN A 231 6.01 -2.73 -28.25
N GLU A 232 4.76 -2.37 -28.03
CA GLU A 232 4.26 -1.01 -28.31
C GLU A 232 4.64 -0.01 -27.21
N ASN A 233 4.78 -0.45 -25.96
CA ASN A 233 4.91 0.43 -24.79
C ASN A 233 6.29 0.39 -24.10
N LEU A 234 7.12 -0.65 -24.35
CA LEU A 234 8.44 -0.80 -23.74
C LEU A 234 9.56 -0.63 -24.78
N ASN A 235 10.74 -0.19 -24.31
CA ASN A 235 11.93 -0.14 -25.16
C ASN A 235 12.66 -1.49 -25.21
N ALA A 236 13.60 -1.63 -26.17
CA ALA A 236 14.31 -2.87 -26.41
C ALA A 236 15.09 -3.39 -25.19
N ALA A 237 15.66 -2.50 -24.35
CA ALA A 237 16.40 -2.88 -23.17
C ALA A 237 15.48 -3.42 -22.06
N GLU A 238 14.31 -2.84 -21.88
CA GLU A 238 13.29 -3.31 -20.93
C GLU A 238 12.73 -4.67 -21.37
N ILE A 239 12.53 -4.89 -22.67
CA ILE A 239 12.08 -6.16 -23.22
C ILE A 239 13.16 -7.26 -23.03
N GLU A 240 14.43 -6.91 -23.20
CA GLU A 240 15.55 -7.82 -22.96
C GLU A 240 15.64 -8.22 -21.48
N GLU A 241 15.45 -7.26 -20.54
CA GLU A 241 15.45 -7.50 -19.09
C GLU A 241 14.31 -8.45 -18.67
N LEU A 242 13.14 -8.36 -19.30
CA LEU A 242 12.01 -9.26 -19.06
C LEU A 242 12.28 -10.70 -19.44
N ASN A 243 13.21 -10.96 -20.36
CA ASN A 243 13.47 -12.28 -20.94
C ASN A 243 12.15 -12.99 -21.32
N VAL A 244 11.40 -12.35 -22.22
CA VAL A 244 9.99 -12.63 -22.53
C VAL A 244 9.73 -14.11 -22.83
N SER A 245 10.67 -14.78 -23.52
CA SER A 245 10.56 -16.20 -23.92
C SER A 245 10.63 -17.18 -22.75
N GLU A 246 11.29 -16.82 -21.67
CA GLU A 246 11.40 -17.67 -20.45
C GLU A 246 10.31 -17.34 -19.42
N ASN A 247 9.70 -16.16 -19.51
CA ASN A 247 8.76 -15.61 -18.54
C ASN A 247 7.35 -15.38 -19.09
N GLU A 248 6.87 -16.22 -20.01
CA GLU A 248 5.56 -16.07 -20.67
C GLU A 248 4.40 -15.74 -19.71
N ILE A 249 4.35 -16.41 -18.57
CA ILE A 249 3.26 -16.23 -17.59
C ILE A 249 3.32 -14.86 -16.91
N ALA A 250 4.51 -14.36 -16.61
CA ALA A 250 4.70 -13.02 -16.06
C ALA A 250 4.37 -11.95 -17.13
N VAL A 251 4.69 -12.22 -18.37
CA VAL A 251 4.33 -11.40 -19.54
C VAL A 251 2.81 -11.25 -19.67
N CYS A 252 2.05 -12.33 -19.51
CA CYS A 252 0.58 -12.28 -19.50
C CYS A 252 0.04 -11.38 -18.38
N ALA A 253 0.63 -11.46 -17.17
CA ALA A 253 0.23 -10.60 -16.05
C ALA A 253 0.55 -9.12 -16.32
N LEU A 254 1.73 -8.81 -16.87
CA LEU A 254 2.09 -7.45 -17.27
C LEU A 254 1.15 -6.91 -18.36
N GLY A 255 0.87 -7.71 -19.38
CA GLY A 255 -0.06 -7.36 -20.46
C GLY A 255 -1.45 -7.02 -19.94
N ALA A 256 -1.94 -7.79 -18.96
CA ALA A 256 -3.23 -7.54 -18.31
C ALA A 256 -3.25 -6.20 -17.57
N VAL A 257 -2.17 -5.84 -16.85
CA VAL A 257 -2.04 -4.52 -16.21
C VAL A 257 -2.07 -3.40 -17.26
N ILE A 258 -1.27 -3.51 -18.31
CA ILE A 258 -1.21 -2.50 -19.39
C ILE A 258 -2.60 -2.32 -20.03
N LEU A 259 -3.30 -3.42 -20.31
CA LEU A 259 -4.64 -3.37 -20.89
C LEU A 259 -5.66 -2.75 -19.94
N TYR A 260 -5.60 -3.10 -18.66
CA TYR A 260 -6.45 -2.52 -17.64
C TYR A 260 -6.23 -1.01 -17.49
N LEU A 261 -4.99 -0.55 -17.58
CA LEU A 261 -4.65 0.86 -17.57
C LEU A 261 -5.20 1.59 -18.81
N LYS A 262 -5.08 1.00 -20.02
CA LYS A 262 -5.71 1.56 -21.24
C LYS A 262 -7.23 1.71 -21.08
N ASP A 263 -7.87 0.69 -20.53
CA ASP A 263 -9.32 0.71 -20.31
C ASP A 263 -9.75 1.76 -19.29
N THR A 264 -8.98 1.98 -18.21
CA THR A 264 -9.33 2.90 -17.13
C THR A 264 -8.90 4.34 -17.40
N GLN A 265 -7.73 4.57 -17.99
CA GLN A 265 -7.23 5.91 -18.29
C GLN A 265 -7.75 6.48 -19.63
N LYS A 266 -8.39 5.65 -20.46
CA LYS A 266 -8.95 6.04 -21.78
C LYS A 266 -7.91 6.70 -22.71
N LYS A 267 -6.68 6.21 -22.63
CA LYS A 267 -5.58 6.60 -23.52
C LYS A 267 -5.18 5.42 -24.38
N ASP A 268 -4.97 5.67 -25.68
CA ASP A 268 -4.51 4.63 -26.62
C ASP A 268 -3.06 4.24 -26.35
N GLU A 269 -2.24 5.20 -25.95
CA GLU A 269 -0.86 5.01 -25.55
C GLU A 269 -0.76 5.13 -24.02
N ILE A 270 -0.27 4.07 -23.36
CA ILE A 270 0.17 4.14 -21.99
C ILE A 270 1.65 4.45 -22.04
N GLU A 271 2.05 5.47 -21.28
CA GLU A 271 3.46 5.74 -21.12
C GLU A 271 4.14 4.56 -20.44
N ALA A 272 5.33 4.21 -20.97
CA ALA A 272 6.13 3.09 -20.46
C ALA A 272 6.33 3.21 -18.94
N PRO A 273 6.34 2.08 -18.22
CA PRO A 273 6.70 2.09 -16.81
C PRO A 273 8.04 2.78 -16.63
N SER A 274 8.11 3.59 -15.62
CA SER A 274 9.32 4.33 -15.29
C SER A 274 10.42 3.45 -14.74
N GLU A 275 10.03 2.38 -14.07
CA GLU A 275 10.89 1.31 -13.57
C GLU A 275 10.17 -0.03 -13.75
N LEU A 276 10.84 -0.94 -14.44
CA LEU A 276 10.39 -2.31 -14.65
C LEU A 276 11.42 -3.25 -14.04
N GLU A 277 11.04 -3.98 -12.99
CA GLU A 277 11.90 -4.95 -12.33
C GLU A 277 11.33 -6.37 -12.47
N MET A 278 12.04 -7.24 -13.20
CA MET A 278 11.79 -8.68 -13.09
C MET A 278 12.57 -9.22 -11.89
N TYR A 279 11.86 -9.61 -10.83
CA TYR A 279 12.51 -10.06 -9.61
C TYR A 279 12.29 -11.56 -9.34
N ASP A 280 13.30 -12.13 -8.69
CA ASP A 280 13.26 -13.50 -8.16
C ASP A 280 12.93 -13.42 -6.65
N THR A 281 11.90 -14.11 -6.23
CA THR A 281 11.47 -14.16 -4.82
C THR A 281 12.54 -14.72 -3.89
N GLU A 282 13.49 -15.52 -4.41
CA GLU A 282 14.58 -16.10 -3.62
C GLU A 282 15.70 -15.11 -3.27
N LYS A 283 15.72 -13.92 -3.91
CA LYS A 283 16.71 -12.86 -3.61
C LYS A 283 16.41 -12.13 -2.30
N TYR A 284 15.24 -12.34 -1.72
CA TYR A 284 14.79 -11.68 -0.49
C TYR A 284 14.41 -12.69 0.59
N MET A 285 14.61 -12.31 1.86
CA MET A 285 14.15 -13.07 3.01
C MET A 285 12.62 -13.20 2.99
N LYS A 286 12.13 -14.42 3.14
CA LYS A 286 10.67 -14.68 3.18
C LYS A 286 10.10 -14.29 4.56
N LEU A 287 9.08 -13.47 4.53
CA LEU A 287 8.32 -13.03 5.70
C LEU A 287 6.85 -13.29 5.42
N ASP A 288 6.28 -14.28 6.07
CA ASP A 288 4.84 -14.56 5.96
C ASP A 288 3.99 -13.51 6.69
N MET A 289 2.67 -13.58 6.51
CA MET A 289 1.74 -12.68 7.18
C MET A 289 1.89 -12.71 8.70
N SER A 290 2.05 -13.91 9.28
CA SER A 290 2.16 -14.09 10.72
C SER A 290 3.43 -13.43 11.25
N ALA A 291 4.58 -13.59 10.57
CA ALA A 291 5.82 -12.92 10.95
C ALA A 291 5.70 -11.39 10.86
N ARG A 292 5.14 -10.85 9.75
CA ARG A 292 4.94 -9.40 9.58
C ARG A 292 4.09 -8.81 10.70
N ARG A 293 2.98 -9.48 11.05
CA ARG A 293 2.05 -9.05 12.09
C ARG A 293 2.65 -9.23 13.49
N ASN A 294 3.18 -10.41 13.81
CA ASN A 294 3.66 -10.75 15.16
C ASN A 294 4.93 -9.96 15.54
N LEU A 295 5.76 -9.58 14.55
CA LEU A 295 6.92 -8.71 14.73
C LEU A 295 6.57 -7.22 14.64
N GLU A 296 5.32 -6.87 14.36
CA GLU A 296 4.83 -5.49 14.24
C GLU A 296 5.73 -4.64 13.32
N LEU A 297 6.01 -5.14 12.10
CA LEU A 297 7.00 -4.52 11.23
C LEU A 297 6.58 -3.11 10.78
N THR A 298 5.37 -2.96 10.27
CA THR A 298 4.87 -1.70 9.68
C THR A 298 3.72 -1.08 10.45
N LYS A 299 2.96 -1.90 11.20
CA LYS A 299 1.79 -1.48 11.99
C LYS A 299 1.78 -2.18 13.34
N SER A 300 1.30 -1.50 14.37
CA SER A 300 1.06 -2.07 15.69
C SER A 300 -0.16 -2.98 15.70
N MET A 301 -0.08 -4.12 16.40
CA MET A 301 -1.23 -5.03 16.59
C MET A 301 -2.36 -4.40 17.42
N MET A 302 -2.02 -3.48 18.34
CA MET A 302 -3.01 -2.88 19.23
C MET A 302 -3.83 -1.78 18.56
N THR A 303 -3.18 -0.90 17.78
CA THR A 303 -3.81 0.32 17.26
C THR A 303 -4.03 0.26 15.73
N GLY A 304 -3.34 -0.66 15.04
CA GLY A 304 -3.33 -0.70 13.58
C GLY A 304 -2.50 0.41 12.91
N ASP A 305 -1.92 1.31 13.71
CA ASP A 305 -1.16 2.46 13.24
C ASP A 305 0.33 2.13 13.06
N LYS A 306 1.05 3.01 12.35
CA LYS A 306 2.52 2.97 12.23
C LYS A 306 3.21 3.13 13.59
N ARG A 307 2.65 3.93 14.51
CA ARG A 307 3.22 4.15 15.84
C ARG A 307 3.35 2.83 16.61
N HIS A 308 4.46 2.63 17.31
CA HIS A 308 4.83 1.40 18.04
C HIS A 308 5.21 0.19 17.15
N SER A 309 5.41 0.41 15.84
CA SER A 309 5.97 -0.61 14.92
C SER A 309 7.49 -0.46 14.77
N LEU A 310 8.16 -1.45 14.16
CA LEU A 310 9.58 -1.33 13.82
C LEU A 310 9.83 -0.18 12.85
N LEU A 311 8.97 -0.02 11.83
CA LEU A 311 9.03 1.09 10.87
C LEU A 311 8.99 2.46 11.57
N TRP A 312 8.19 2.62 12.63
CA TRP A 312 8.14 3.87 13.40
C TRP A 312 9.50 4.21 14.05
N VAL A 313 10.24 3.19 14.51
CA VAL A 313 11.57 3.39 15.11
C VAL A 313 12.59 3.83 14.07
N ILE A 314 12.64 3.13 12.92
CA ILE A 314 13.70 3.31 11.92
C ILE A 314 13.44 4.41 10.91
N ASP A 315 12.18 4.83 10.70
CA ASP A 315 11.83 5.86 9.73
C ASP A 315 11.99 7.27 10.32
N LYS A 316 13.14 7.86 10.03
CA LYS A 316 13.47 9.29 10.27
C LYS A 316 13.73 10.02 8.96
N THR A 317 13.24 9.49 7.84
CA THR A 317 13.36 10.07 6.50
C THR A 317 12.71 11.45 6.41
N LYS A 318 13.15 12.24 5.45
CA LYS A 318 12.71 13.63 5.21
C LYS A 318 11.83 13.78 3.98
N THR A 319 11.86 12.79 3.07
CA THR A 319 11.16 12.82 1.78
C THR A 319 10.08 11.73 1.73
N ALA A 320 9.04 11.92 0.91
CA ALA A 320 7.99 10.92 0.70
C ALA A 320 8.56 9.65 0.00
N ALA A 321 9.42 9.83 -1.01
CA ALA A 321 10.10 8.71 -1.67
C ALA A 321 10.98 7.91 -0.69
N GLY A 322 11.71 8.59 0.23
CA GLY A 322 12.48 7.94 1.30
C GLY A 322 11.62 7.12 2.24
N LYS A 323 10.41 7.60 2.61
CA LYS A 323 9.46 6.85 3.45
C LYS A 323 8.98 5.57 2.76
N ARG A 324 8.68 5.62 1.46
CA ARG A 324 8.29 4.44 0.67
C ARG A 324 9.46 3.45 0.57
N MET A 325 10.66 3.95 0.28
CA MET A 325 11.84 3.11 0.11
C MET A 325 12.26 2.41 1.42
N ILE A 326 12.27 3.07 2.57
CA ILE A 326 12.62 2.42 3.85
C ILE A 326 11.62 1.34 4.23
N ARG A 327 10.33 1.56 3.93
CA ARG A 327 9.30 0.56 4.08
C ARG A 327 9.53 -0.64 3.17
N SER A 328 9.82 -0.42 1.89
CA SER A 328 10.15 -1.47 0.92
C SER A 328 11.38 -2.27 1.37
N TRP A 329 12.43 -1.62 1.89
CA TRP A 329 13.60 -2.33 2.42
C TRP A 329 13.26 -3.20 3.62
N LEU A 330 12.37 -2.75 4.50
CA LEU A 330 11.92 -3.52 5.66
C LEU A 330 11.06 -4.72 5.26
N GLU A 331 10.21 -4.57 4.26
CA GLU A 331 9.32 -5.62 3.77
C GLU A 331 10.02 -6.66 2.90
N ARG A 332 11.20 -6.32 2.32
CA ARG A 332 12.03 -7.18 1.45
C ARG A 332 13.50 -7.19 1.89
N PRO A 333 13.83 -7.82 3.04
CA PRO A 333 15.22 -7.90 3.51
C PRO A 333 16.10 -8.71 2.54
N LEU A 334 17.38 -8.33 2.41
CA LEU A 334 18.29 -8.88 1.41
C LEU A 334 18.87 -10.23 1.84
N MET A 335 19.08 -11.11 0.86
CA MET A 335 19.86 -12.36 1.02
C MET A 335 21.32 -12.22 0.63
N SER A 336 21.68 -11.17 -0.10
CA SER A 336 23.05 -10.96 -0.61
C SER A 336 23.91 -10.23 0.41
N ILE A 337 24.92 -10.91 0.96
CA ILE A 337 25.93 -10.33 1.87
C ILE A 337 26.57 -9.08 1.26
N ALA A 338 26.94 -9.14 -0.03
CA ALA A 338 27.57 -8.02 -0.71
C ALA A 338 26.68 -6.76 -0.76
N LYS A 339 25.37 -6.93 -1.03
CA LYS A 339 24.42 -5.81 -1.03
C LYS A 339 24.18 -5.26 0.38
N ILE A 340 24.07 -6.14 1.38
CA ILE A 340 23.93 -5.76 2.79
C ILE A 340 25.14 -4.96 3.24
N THR A 341 26.35 -5.46 3.02
CA THR A 341 27.59 -4.79 3.42
C THR A 341 27.77 -3.43 2.73
N LYS A 342 27.34 -3.29 1.45
CA LYS A 342 27.34 -1.98 0.77
C LYS A 342 26.45 -0.96 1.50
N ARG A 343 25.26 -1.38 1.97
CA ARG A 343 24.38 -0.50 2.77
C ARG A 343 25.02 -0.17 4.12
N GLN A 344 25.53 -1.17 4.84
CA GLN A 344 26.18 -0.99 6.15
C GLN A 344 27.38 -0.03 6.08
N ASN A 345 28.22 -0.15 5.05
CA ASN A 345 29.36 0.76 4.87
C ASN A 345 28.91 2.22 4.65
N ALA A 346 27.84 2.43 3.89
CA ALA A 346 27.29 3.77 3.69
C ALA A 346 26.65 4.34 4.97
N VAL A 347 25.93 3.52 5.73
CA VAL A 347 25.39 3.91 7.04
C VAL A 347 26.53 4.22 8.01
N GLY A 348 27.60 3.40 8.03
CA GLY A 348 28.79 3.59 8.87
C GLY A 348 29.48 4.92 8.60
N GLU A 349 29.74 5.25 7.32
CA GLU A 349 30.34 6.52 6.93
C GLU A 349 29.53 7.74 7.42
N LEU A 350 28.19 7.66 7.34
CA LEU A 350 27.32 8.71 7.86
C LEU A 350 27.23 8.73 9.41
N CYS A 351 27.44 7.61 10.08
CA CYS A 351 27.55 7.55 11.53
C CYS A 351 28.84 8.22 12.03
N ASP A 352 29.94 7.98 11.34
CA ASP A 352 31.27 8.51 11.69
C ASP A 352 31.40 10.01 11.36
N ASN A 353 30.56 10.55 10.49
CA ASN A 353 30.54 11.97 10.14
C ASN A 353 29.18 12.63 10.46
N PRO A 354 28.98 13.07 11.72
CA PRO A 354 27.73 13.66 12.15
C PRO A 354 27.38 14.98 11.44
N ILE A 355 28.39 15.78 11.05
CA ILE A 355 28.18 17.04 10.34
C ILE A 355 27.59 16.75 8.95
N LEU A 356 28.22 15.84 8.20
CA LEU A 356 27.73 15.44 6.87
C LEU A 356 26.31 14.87 6.94
N ARG A 357 26.03 14.00 7.92
CA ARG A 357 24.70 13.45 8.13
C ARG A 357 23.65 14.54 8.34
N ASP A 358 23.90 15.49 9.25
CA ASP A 358 22.94 16.55 9.56
C ASP A 358 22.75 17.50 8.36
N GLU A 359 23.82 17.85 7.66
CA GLU A 359 23.74 18.66 6.44
C GLU A 359 22.95 18.00 5.31
N ILE A 360 23.13 16.68 5.10
CA ILE A 360 22.32 15.91 4.14
C ILE A 360 20.86 15.94 4.55
N ARG A 361 20.53 15.66 5.79
CA ARG A 361 19.16 15.65 6.32
C ARG A 361 18.47 17.02 6.20
N GLN A 362 19.21 18.10 6.43
CA GLN A 362 18.71 19.46 6.22
C GLN A 362 18.46 19.76 4.74
N ALA A 363 19.39 19.37 3.86
CA ALA A 363 19.24 19.58 2.43
C ALA A 363 18.08 18.79 1.81
N LEU A 364 17.79 17.60 2.31
CA LEU A 364 16.65 16.79 1.90
C LEU A 364 15.30 17.33 2.42
N THR A 365 15.32 18.20 3.44
CA THR A 365 14.07 18.78 3.96
C THR A 365 13.41 19.67 2.92
N GLY A 366 12.12 19.41 2.62
CA GLY A 366 11.34 20.13 1.62
C GLY A 366 11.72 19.78 0.16
N VAL A 367 12.36 18.65 -0.07
CA VAL A 367 12.43 18.00 -1.39
C VAL A 367 11.04 17.43 -1.70
N SER A 368 10.49 17.79 -2.85
CA SER A 368 9.17 17.35 -3.31
C SER A 368 9.21 15.87 -3.72
N ASP A 369 8.04 15.25 -3.76
CA ASP A 369 7.88 13.90 -4.27
C ASP A 369 8.02 13.88 -5.80
N ILE A 370 9.25 13.74 -6.28
CA ILE A 370 9.57 13.77 -7.71
C ILE A 370 8.88 12.61 -8.43
N GLU A 371 8.83 11.40 -7.86
CA GLU A 371 8.25 10.21 -8.48
C GLU A 371 6.78 10.45 -8.83
N ARG A 372 5.96 10.82 -7.84
CA ARG A 372 4.53 11.10 -8.04
C ARG A 372 4.28 12.32 -8.91
N LEU A 373 5.15 13.31 -8.82
CA LEU A 373 5.05 14.49 -9.65
C LEU A 373 5.34 14.19 -11.12
N LEU A 374 6.33 13.33 -11.40
CA LEU A 374 6.64 12.87 -12.74
C LEU A 374 5.46 12.18 -13.39
N THR A 375 4.83 11.25 -12.70
CA THR A 375 3.62 10.58 -13.20
C THR A 375 2.54 11.60 -13.56
N ARG A 376 2.33 12.63 -12.75
CA ARG A 376 1.35 13.68 -13.06
C ARG A 376 1.73 14.55 -14.24
N ILE A 377 3.03 14.78 -14.47
CA ILE A 377 3.54 15.47 -15.66
C ILE A 377 3.25 14.63 -16.90
N VAL A 378 3.60 13.36 -16.86
CA VAL A 378 3.40 12.34 -17.89
C VAL A 378 1.91 12.19 -18.26
N TYR A 379 1.04 12.07 -17.26
CA TYR A 379 -0.42 12.04 -17.46
C TYR A 379 -1.03 13.42 -17.76
N SER A 380 -0.21 14.47 -17.94
CA SER A 380 -0.63 15.83 -18.28
C SER A 380 -1.59 16.47 -17.26
N THR A 381 -1.56 16.04 -15.99
CA THR A 381 -2.41 16.55 -14.90
C THR A 381 -1.69 17.55 -13.99
N ALA A 382 -0.35 17.60 -14.01
CA ALA A 382 0.43 18.52 -13.19
C ALA A 382 0.15 19.99 -13.53
N ASN A 383 -0.03 20.85 -12.54
CA ASN A 383 -0.27 22.27 -12.71
C ASN A 383 1.05 23.10 -12.62
N ALA A 384 0.96 24.41 -12.90
CA ALA A 384 2.13 25.28 -12.88
C ALA A 384 2.82 25.37 -11.50
N LYS A 385 2.07 25.32 -10.39
CA LYS A 385 2.64 25.27 -9.02
C LYS A 385 3.47 24.04 -8.77
N GLU A 386 3.04 22.91 -9.28
CA GLU A 386 3.74 21.64 -9.14
C GLU A 386 5.05 21.64 -9.95
N LEU A 387 5.06 22.25 -11.13
CA LEU A 387 6.30 22.45 -11.88
C LEU A 387 7.28 23.39 -11.14
N LYS A 388 6.79 24.46 -10.47
CA LYS A 388 7.62 25.29 -9.59
C LYS A 388 8.13 24.52 -8.36
N SER A 389 7.35 23.60 -7.82
CA SER A 389 7.81 22.71 -6.75
C SER A 389 8.92 21.77 -7.21
N LEU A 390 8.84 21.26 -8.46
CA LEU A 390 9.95 20.53 -9.10
C LEU A 390 11.19 21.42 -9.22
N GLN A 391 11.06 22.61 -9.77
CA GLN A 391 12.17 23.57 -9.89
C GLN A 391 12.87 23.82 -8.54
N SER A 392 12.10 24.11 -7.48
CA SER A 392 12.62 24.31 -6.14
C SER A 392 13.39 23.09 -5.59
N THR A 393 12.97 21.88 -5.98
CA THR A 393 13.70 20.65 -5.66
C THR A 393 15.00 20.54 -6.46
N LEU A 394 14.97 20.84 -7.77
CA LEU A 394 16.16 20.82 -8.63
C LEU A 394 17.21 21.84 -8.18
N GLU A 395 16.82 22.99 -7.64
CA GLU A 395 17.72 24.00 -7.08
C GLU A 395 18.54 23.49 -5.88
N LYS A 396 18.07 22.47 -5.16
CA LYS A 396 18.80 21.86 -4.03
C LYS A 396 19.84 20.83 -4.46
N LEU A 397 19.71 20.26 -5.66
CA LEU A 397 20.56 19.15 -6.14
C LEU A 397 22.05 19.47 -6.15
N PRO A 398 22.51 20.66 -6.61
CA PRO A 398 23.93 21.00 -6.57
C PRO A 398 24.50 20.95 -5.14
N SER A 399 23.77 21.46 -4.15
CA SER A 399 24.19 21.44 -2.75
C SER A 399 24.25 20.01 -2.20
N ILE A 400 23.24 19.18 -2.50
CA ILE A 400 23.19 17.78 -2.07
C ILE A 400 24.35 16.99 -2.69
N LYS A 401 24.55 17.13 -4.00
CA LYS A 401 25.62 16.45 -4.73
C LYS A 401 27.01 16.84 -4.24
N ALA A 402 27.25 18.13 -4.00
CA ALA A 402 28.53 18.63 -3.50
C ALA A 402 28.92 18.00 -2.14
N LYS A 403 27.96 17.73 -1.25
CA LYS A 403 28.20 17.09 0.05
C LYS A 403 28.67 15.64 -0.07
N LEU A 404 28.38 14.97 -1.18
CA LEU A 404 28.75 13.58 -1.45
C LEU A 404 30.08 13.43 -2.20
N SER A 405 30.73 14.53 -2.61
CA SER A 405 31.95 14.51 -3.42
C SER A 405 33.10 13.70 -2.82
N ASP A 406 33.27 13.79 -1.49
CA ASP A 406 34.35 13.17 -0.75
C ASP A 406 33.97 11.81 -0.12
N SER A 407 32.77 11.30 -0.43
CA SER A 407 32.30 10.02 0.10
C SER A 407 33.23 8.87 -0.29
N SER A 408 33.49 7.97 0.66
CA SER A 408 34.40 6.83 0.48
C SER A 408 33.64 5.55 0.12
N SER A 409 32.44 5.34 0.67
CA SER A 409 31.63 4.14 0.45
C SER A 409 31.14 4.02 -0.98
N TYR A 410 31.10 2.79 -1.48
CA TYR A 410 30.64 2.49 -2.84
C TYR A 410 29.21 3.00 -3.12
N LEU A 411 28.31 2.82 -2.16
CA LEU A 411 26.89 3.18 -2.35
C LEU A 411 26.67 4.71 -2.38
N LEU A 412 27.36 5.47 -1.52
CA LEU A 412 27.29 6.95 -1.56
C LEU A 412 27.93 7.50 -2.84
N LYS A 413 29.00 6.88 -3.33
CA LYS A 413 29.58 7.23 -4.65
C LYS A 413 28.59 6.94 -5.80
N ALA A 414 27.90 5.82 -5.74
CA ALA A 414 26.86 5.50 -6.72
C ALA A 414 25.75 6.55 -6.69
N VAL A 415 25.26 6.92 -5.50
CA VAL A 415 24.28 8.01 -5.33
C VAL A 415 24.79 9.33 -5.90
N TYR A 416 26.04 9.71 -5.63
CA TYR A 416 26.68 10.89 -6.20
C TYR A 416 26.65 10.90 -7.73
N ASN A 417 27.00 9.77 -8.36
CA ASN A 417 27.00 9.64 -9.82
C ASN A 417 25.60 9.63 -10.42
N ASP A 418 24.61 9.08 -9.71
CA ASP A 418 23.24 8.95 -10.18
C ASP A 418 22.42 10.25 -10.04
N ILE A 419 22.84 11.19 -9.20
CA ILE A 419 22.24 12.52 -9.12
C ILE A 419 22.65 13.33 -10.34
N ASP A 420 21.70 13.57 -11.26
CA ASP A 420 21.80 14.54 -12.36
C ASP A 420 21.30 15.90 -11.88
N LEU A 421 21.99 16.98 -12.21
CA LEU A 421 21.60 18.33 -11.77
C LEU A 421 20.38 18.87 -12.52
N LEU A 422 20.06 18.33 -13.70
CA LEU A 422 18.87 18.65 -14.50
C LEU A 422 18.72 20.17 -14.73
N GLU A 423 19.85 20.85 -15.02
CA GLU A 423 19.91 22.31 -15.19
C GLU A 423 19.07 22.79 -16.38
N ASP A 424 18.99 22.00 -17.42
CA ASP A 424 18.13 22.20 -18.59
C ASP A 424 16.65 22.29 -18.21
N ILE A 425 16.14 21.34 -17.43
CA ILE A 425 14.75 21.30 -16.95
C ILE A 425 14.50 22.44 -15.97
N ARG A 426 15.43 22.66 -15.03
CA ARG A 426 15.35 23.78 -14.07
C ARG A 426 15.25 25.12 -14.80
N SER A 427 16.11 25.34 -15.79
CA SER A 427 16.14 26.58 -16.56
C SER A 427 14.89 26.77 -17.43
N LEU A 428 14.38 25.67 -18.00
CA LEU A 428 13.12 25.71 -18.76
C LEU A 428 11.96 26.17 -17.88
N ILE A 429 11.78 25.56 -16.71
CA ILE A 429 10.69 25.91 -15.78
C ILE A 429 10.87 27.34 -15.28
N ASP A 430 12.10 27.75 -14.94
CA ASP A 430 12.39 29.08 -14.44
C ASP A 430 12.13 30.18 -15.48
N SER A 431 12.49 29.97 -16.73
CA SER A 431 12.23 30.92 -17.82
C SER A 431 10.76 30.99 -18.22
N ALA A 432 10.01 29.87 -18.11
CA ALA A 432 8.66 29.76 -18.63
C ALA A 432 7.57 30.14 -17.63
N ILE A 433 7.70 29.81 -16.35
CA ILE A 433 6.63 29.90 -15.37
C ILE A 433 6.91 31.02 -14.37
N VAL A 434 5.91 31.82 -14.05
CA VAL A 434 5.99 32.89 -13.05
C VAL A 434 6.30 32.30 -11.65
N ASP A 435 6.87 33.11 -10.76
CA ASP A 435 7.31 32.65 -9.44
C ASP A 435 6.15 32.22 -8.54
N GLU A 436 5.01 32.91 -8.64
CA GLU A 436 3.77 32.58 -7.93
C GLU A 436 2.64 32.28 -8.94
N PRO A 437 2.61 31.11 -9.57
CA PRO A 437 1.59 30.80 -10.55
C PRO A 437 0.21 30.64 -9.90
N PRO A 438 -0.87 30.92 -10.62
CA PRO A 438 -2.23 30.75 -10.15
C PRO A 438 -2.51 29.25 -9.86
N PHE A 439 -3.53 29.01 -9.04
CA PHE A 439 -3.89 27.63 -8.67
C PHE A 439 -4.52 26.88 -9.84
N THR A 440 -5.33 27.55 -10.65
CA THR A 440 -6.02 26.97 -11.78
C THR A 440 -5.57 27.58 -13.10
N VAL A 441 -5.48 26.77 -14.14
CA VAL A 441 -5.17 27.20 -15.51
C VAL A 441 -6.16 28.26 -16.04
N ARG A 442 -7.42 28.22 -15.59
CA ARG A 442 -8.49 29.12 -16.03
C ARG A 442 -8.31 30.58 -15.56
N GLU A 443 -7.49 30.79 -14.55
CA GLU A 443 -7.18 32.15 -14.07
C GLU A 443 -6.29 32.91 -15.05
N GLY A 444 -5.42 32.16 -15.77
CA GLY A 444 -4.39 32.73 -16.64
C GLY A 444 -3.24 33.38 -15.85
N GLY A 445 -2.24 33.88 -16.55
CA GLY A 445 -1.10 34.56 -15.93
C GLY A 445 -0.04 33.63 -15.39
N MET A 446 0.07 32.39 -15.92
CA MET A 446 1.05 31.41 -15.46
C MET A 446 2.38 31.45 -16.21
N ILE A 447 2.44 32.00 -17.41
CA ILE A 447 3.65 32.09 -18.23
C ILE A 447 4.36 33.42 -18.00
N LYS A 448 5.70 33.40 -17.82
CA LYS A 448 6.53 34.60 -17.66
C LYS A 448 6.49 35.48 -18.92
N GLU A 449 6.60 36.81 -18.71
CA GLU A 449 6.77 37.75 -19.79
C GLU A 449 8.17 37.55 -20.44
N GLY A 450 8.19 37.61 -21.77
CA GLY A 450 9.39 37.37 -22.57
C GLY A 450 9.59 35.89 -22.97
N PHE A 451 8.75 34.98 -22.53
CA PHE A 451 8.85 33.54 -22.90
C PHE A 451 8.20 33.25 -24.26
N ASP A 452 7.04 33.85 -24.54
CA ASP A 452 6.32 33.67 -25.80
C ASP A 452 5.74 34.99 -26.30
N LYS A 453 6.09 35.37 -27.56
CA LYS A 453 5.70 36.65 -28.15
C LYS A 453 4.21 36.86 -28.30
N ASP A 454 3.50 35.80 -28.68
CA ASP A 454 2.04 35.86 -28.91
C ASP A 454 1.30 36.08 -27.58
N ILE A 455 1.76 35.44 -26.51
CA ILE A 455 1.24 35.64 -25.16
C ILE A 455 1.52 37.05 -24.66
N ASP A 456 2.74 37.59 -24.92
CA ASP A 456 3.12 38.94 -24.50
C ASP A 456 2.32 40.01 -25.24
N GLU A 457 2.06 39.85 -26.56
CA GLU A 457 1.19 40.72 -27.33
C GLU A 457 -0.23 40.74 -26.78
N LEU A 458 -0.80 39.56 -26.41
CA LEU A 458 -2.14 39.48 -25.83
C LEU A 458 -2.18 40.11 -24.44
N LYS A 459 -1.14 39.96 -23.61
CA LYS A 459 -1.00 40.63 -22.31
C LYS A 459 -0.91 42.16 -22.46
N SER A 460 -0.18 42.64 -23.47
CA SER A 460 -0.11 44.08 -23.79
C SER A 460 -1.50 44.62 -24.13
N ILE A 461 -2.23 43.97 -25.04
CA ILE A 461 -3.61 44.38 -25.39
C ILE A 461 -4.54 44.40 -24.16
N MET A 462 -4.39 43.48 -23.23
CA MET A 462 -5.20 43.43 -21.99
C MET A 462 -4.82 44.59 -21.03
N ASN A 463 -3.55 44.94 -20.93
CA ASN A 463 -3.04 46.06 -20.11
C ASN A 463 -3.37 47.40 -20.71
N ASP A 464 -3.14 47.56 -22.01
CA ASP A 464 -3.52 48.77 -22.77
C ASP A 464 -5.04 48.97 -22.74
N GLY A 465 -5.83 47.88 -22.75
CA GLY A 465 -7.28 47.95 -22.59
C GLY A 465 -7.70 48.57 -21.27
N ALA A 466 -7.02 48.36 -20.18
CA ALA A 466 -7.27 49.07 -18.91
C ALA A 466 -6.94 50.58 -18.96
N GLY A 467 -5.87 50.96 -19.67
CA GLY A 467 -5.52 52.37 -19.93
C GLY A 467 -6.52 53.07 -20.85
N ILE A 468 -7.00 52.37 -21.91
CA ILE A 468 -8.03 52.88 -22.84
C ILE A 468 -9.36 53.08 -22.10
N ILE A 469 -9.75 52.16 -21.19
CA ILE A 469 -10.96 52.30 -20.38
C ILE A 469 -10.87 53.54 -19.49
N ALA A 470 -9.73 53.83 -18.89
CA ALA A 470 -9.49 55.02 -18.09
C ALA A 470 -9.52 56.30 -18.96
N SER A 471 -9.00 56.25 -20.20
CA SER A 471 -9.09 57.36 -21.14
C SER A 471 -10.53 57.60 -21.61
N ILE A 472 -11.30 56.53 -21.92
CA ILE A 472 -12.75 56.64 -22.24
C ILE A 472 -13.50 57.22 -21.03
N GLU A 473 -13.23 56.83 -19.81
CA GLU A 473 -13.83 57.39 -18.61
C GLU A 473 -13.59 58.92 -18.52
N ASN A 474 -12.36 59.37 -18.79
CA ASN A 474 -12.03 60.77 -18.78
C ASN A 474 -12.68 61.53 -19.95
N GLU A 475 -12.64 61.01 -21.16
CA GLU A 475 -13.23 61.57 -22.34
C GLU A 475 -14.75 61.72 -22.21
N GLN A 476 -15.39 60.67 -21.67
CA GLN A 476 -16.85 60.66 -21.40
C GLN A 476 -17.21 61.66 -20.28
N ARG A 477 -16.33 61.88 -19.29
CA ARG A 477 -16.51 62.96 -18.28
C ARG A 477 -16.45 64.33 -18.88
N GLU A 478 -15.48 64.56 -19.80
CA GLU A 478 -15.34 65.83 -20.50
C GLU A 478 -16.52 66.10 -21.43
N LEU A 479 -16.90 65.09 -22.23
CA LEU A 479 -18.02 65.17 -23.17
C LEU A 479 -19.37 65.45 -22.50
N THR A 480 -19.62 64.76 -21.38
CA THR A 480 -20.93 64.83 -20.68
C THR A 480 -20.98 65.93 -19.61
N GLY A 481 -19.84 66.43 -19.16
CA GLY A 481 -19.74 67.36 -18.05
C GLY A 481 -20.14 66.74 -16.71
N ILE A 482 -20.13 65.41 -16.58
CA ILE A 482 -20.53 64.66 -15.37
C ILE A 482 -19.30 64.32 -14.53
N PRO A 483 -19.00 65.04 -13.44
CA PRO A 483 -17.71 64.88 -12.70
C PRO A 483 -17.58 63.49 -12.00
N LYS A 484 -18.69 62.84 -11.69
CA LYS A 484 -18.74 61.57 -10.96
C LYS A 484 -19.04 60.36 -11.86
N LEU A 485 -18.93 60.51 -13.18
CA LEU A 485 -19.03 59.40 -14.11
C LEU A 485 -17.90 58.37 -13.84
N LYS A 486 -18.23 57.12 -13.77
CA LYS A 486 -17.27 55.99 -13.60
C LYS A 486 -17.57 54.89 -14.60
N VAL A 487 -16.52 54.31 -15.17
CA VAL A 487 -16.61 53.05 -15.91
C VAL A 487 -16.36 51.89 -14.95
N GLY A 488 -17.29 50.93 -14.89
CA GLY A 488 -17.22 49.71 -14.05
C GLY A 488 -17.45 48.48 -14.88
N TYR A 489 -17.12 47.30 -14.32
CA TYR A 489 -17.36 46.00 -14.91
C TYR A 489 -18.30 45.15 -14.07
N ASN A 490 -19.19 44.43 -14.73
CA ASN A 490 -20.11 43.47 -14.10
C ASN A 490 -20.16 42.18 -14.95
N LYS A 491 -20.05 41.02 -14.32
CA LYS A 491 -20.09 39.72 -15.00
C LYS A 491 -21.31 39.47 -15.88
N VAL A 492 -22.46 40.14 -15.57
CA VAL A 492 -23.73 39.93 -16.29
C VAL A 492 -23.85 40.86 -17.48
N PHE A 493 -23.38 42.13 -17.35
CA PHE A 493 -23.63 43.20 -18.35
C PHE A 493 -22.33 43.67 -19.03
N GLY A 494 -21.16 43.19 -18.62
CA GLY A 494 -19.88 43.62 -19.09
C GLY A 494 -19.45 44.98 -18.53
N TYR A 495 -18.69 45.74 -19.34
CA TYR A 495 -18.34 47.12 -19.00
C TYR A 495 -19.52 48.06 -19.12
N TYR A 496 -19.67 48.94 -18.14
CA TYR A 496 -20.75 49.94 -18.09
C TYR A 496 -20.27 51.27 -17.57
N ILE A 497 -20.96 52.33 -17.98
CA ILE A 497 -20.80 53.70 -17.45
C ILE A 497 -21.83 53.88 -16.33
N GLU A 498 -21.37 54.24 -15.15
CA GLU A 498 -22.24 54.52 -13.99
C GLU A 498 -22.38 56.01 -13.81
N VAL A 499 -23.63 56.49 -13.84
CA VAL A 499 -24.01 57.88 -13.63
C VAL A 499 -24.94 57.97 -12.42
N THR A 500 -24.60 58.87 -11.46
CA THR A 500 -25.48 59.10 -10.30
C THR A 500 -26.76 59.78 -10.71
N ASN A 501 -27.88 59.49 -10.04
CA ASN A 501 -29.21 60.02 -10.37
C ASN A 501 -29.28 61.57 -10.43
N SER A 502 -28.36 62.26 -9.76
CA SER A 502 -28.26 63.73 -9.79
C SER A 502 -27.84 64.33 -11.15
N TYR A 503 -27.24 63.46 -12.04
CA TYR A 503 -26.75 63.92 -13.35
C TYR A 503 -27.39 63.18 -14.51
N LYS A 504 -28.53 62.49 -14.31
CA LYS A 504 -29.17 61.68 -15.35
C LYS A 504 -29.65 62.47 -16.55
N ASP A 505 -30.02 63.77 -16.33
CA ASP A 505 -30.50 64.69 -17.39
C ASP A 505 -29.36 65.19 -18.31
N LEU A 506 -28.11 64.93 -17.94
CA LEU A 506 -26.93 65.26 -18.75
C LEU A 506 -26.42 64.07 -19.58
N VAL A 507 -27.11 62.92 -19.49
CA VAL A 507 -26.71 61.71 -20.22
C VAL A 507 -27.10 61.83 -21.69
N PRO A 508 -26.16 61.61 -22.65
CA PRO A 508 -26.45 61.71 -24.08
C PRO A 508 -27.45 60.63 -24.54
N GLU A 509 -28.25 60.94 -25.57
CA GLU A 509 -29.20 59.98 -26.17
C GLU A 509 -28.51 58.73 -26.76
N THR A 510 -27.21 58.81 -27.04
CA THR A 510 -26.38 57.72 -27.53
C THR A 510 -26.08 56.63 -26.49
N TYR A 511 -26.34 56.91 -25.20
CA TYR A 511 -26.13 55.94 -24.13
C TYR A 511 -27.32 55.01 -24.02
N ILE A 512 -27.06 53.71 -24.07
CA ILE A 512 -28.08 52.68 -23.92
C ILE A 512 -28.18 52.28 -22.44
N ARG A 513 -29.32 52.60 -21.79
CA ARG A 513 -29.54 52.26 -20.41
C ARG A 513 -29.75 50.74 -20.23
N LYS A 514 -29.00 50.12 -19.31
CA LYS A 514 -29.03 48.67 -18.99
C LYS A 514 -29.59 48.35 -17.62
N GLN A 515 -29.32 49.21 -16.62
CA GLN A 515 -29.77 48.94 -15.24
C GLN A 515 -30.00 50.24 -14.50
N THR A 516 -31.09 50.29 -13.75
CA THR A 516 -31.43 51.39 -12.81
C THR A 516 -31.24 50.86 -11.38
N LEU A 517 -30.40 51.53 -10.60
CA LEU A 517 -30.18 51.28 -9.18
C LEU A 517 -30.75 52.43 -8.34
N THR A 518 -30.80 52.27 -7.02
CA THR A 518 -31.39 53.25 -6.11
C THR A 518 -30.69 54.63 -6.20
N ASN A 519 -29.35 54.64 -6.41
CA ASN A 519 -28.57 55.90 -6.39
C ASN A 519 -27.87 56.24 -7.73
N CYS A 520 -27.92 55.35 -8.73
CA CYS A 520 -27.26 55.53 -10.03
C CYS A 520 -28.00 54.76 -11.12
N GLU A 521 -27.67 55.11 -12.38
CA GLU A 521 -28.08 54.35 -13.55
C GLU A 521 -26.83 53.90 -14.30
N ARG A 522 -26.92 52.72 -14.96
CA ARG A 522 -25.83 52.12 -15.71
C ARG A 522 -26.12 52.06 -17.18
N TYR A 523 -25.19 52.53 -17.97
CA TYR A 523 -25.30 52.71 -19.39
C TYR A 523 -24.18 51.98 -20.14
N ILE A 524 -24.39 51.74 -21.43
CA ILE A 524 -23.40 51.17 -22.34
C ILE A 524 -23.33 52.08 -23.58
N THR A 525 -22.11 52.27 -24.11
CA THR A 525 -21.88 52.88 -25.44
C THR A 525 -21.38 51.78 -26.40
N GLN A 526 -21.57 52.00 -27.72
CA GLN A 526 -21.09 51.08 -28.74
C GLN A 526 -19.56 50.91 -28.67
N GLU A 527 -18.85 52.00 -28.46
CA GLU A 527 -17.40 52.02 -28.31
C GLU A 527 -16.89 51.17 -27.15
N LEU A 528 -17.56 51.25 -25.97
CA LEU A 528 -17.24 50.45 -24.80
C LEU A 528 -17.51 48.96 -25.03
N LYS A 529 -18.53 48.65 -25.81
CA LYS A 529 -18.88 47.27 -26.17
C LYS A 529 -17.89 46.67 -27.17
N ASP A 530 -17.42 47.43 -28.15
CA ASP A 530 -16.40 47.00 -29.12
C ASP A 530 -15.05 46.74 -28.45
N LEU A 531 -14.65 47.61 -27.50
CA LEU A 531 -13.49 47.43 -26.68
C LEU A 531 -13.56 46.20 -25.77
N GLU A 532 -14.74 46.00 -25.13
CA GLU A 532 -15.03 44.82 -24.32
C GLU A 532 -14.79 43.53 -25.12
N GLY A 533 -15.34 43.46 -26.34
CA GLY A 533 -15.17 42.29 -27.24
C GLY A 533 -13.69 41.99 -27.55
N LYS A 534 -12.89 43.05 -27.74
CA LYS A 534 -11.44 42.90 -27.95
C LYS A 534 -10.70 42.41 -26.72
N ILE A 535 -10.98 42.96 -25.53
CA ILE A 535 -10.33 42.57 -24.26
C ILE A 535 -10.70 41.15 -23.85
N ILE A 536 -12.01 40.80 -23.88
CA ILE A 536 -12.47 39.44 -23.52
C ILE A 536 -11.88 38.42 -24.49
N GLY A 537 -11.92 38.69 -25.80
CA GLY A 537 -11.33 37.80 -26.81
C GLY A 537 -9.82 37.64 -26.67
N ALA A 538 -9.09 38.70 -26.29
CA ALA A 538 -7.66 38.61 -25.98
C ALA A 538 -7.40 37.76 -24.73
N LYS A 539 -8.20 37.89 -23.67
CA LYS A 539 -8.08 37.12 -22.44
C LYS A 539 -8.30 35.61 -22.67
N GLU A 540 -9.36 35.26 -23.37
CA GLU A 540 -9.67 33.84 -23.65
C GLU A 540 -8.58 33.21 -24.50
N ARG A 541 -8.09 33.91 -25.53
CA ARG A 541 -6.96 33.46 -26.37
C ARG A 541 -5.67 33.36 -25.58
N CYS A 542 -5.36 34.31 -24.68
CA CYS A 542 -4.19 34.25 -23.82
C CYS A 542 -4.21 33.04 -22.92
N ILE A 543 -5.32 32.76 -22.23
CA ILE A 543 -5.49 31.54 -21.38
C ILE A 543 -5.31 30.26 -22.19
N ALA A 544 -5.89 30.19 -23.40
CA ALA A 544 -5.74 29.04 -24.28
C ALA A 544 -4.29 28.81 -24.71
N LEU A 545 -3.55 29.87 -25.10
CA LEU A 545 -2.15 29.79 -25.47
C LEU A 545 -1.26 29.42 -24.27
N GLU A 546 -1.50 30.01 -23.10
CA GLU A 546 -0.77 29.66 -21.87
C GLU A 546 -0.96 28.18 -21.52
N TYR A 547 -2.16 27.61 -21.71
CA TYR A 547 -2.41 26.19 -21.53
C TYR A 547 -1.65 25.32 -22.54
N GLN A 548 -1.64 25.71 -23.82
CA GLN A 548 -0.88 25.00 -24.83
C GLN A 548 0.62 25.03 -24.52
N MET A 549 1.13 26.16 -24.01
CA MET A 549 2.52 26.28 -23.60
C MET A 549 2.83 25.39 -22.39
N LEU A 550 1.93 25.33 -21.41
CA LEU A 550 2.06 24.43 -20.27
C LEU A 550 2.12 22.95 -20.73
N CYS A 551 1.31 22.57 -21.71
CA CYS A 551 1.37 21.22 -22.30
C CYS A 551 2.72 20.91 -22.96
N LYS A 552 3.28 21.87 -23.73
CA LYS A 552 4.62 21.73 -24.33
C LYS A 552 5.73 21.61 -23.29
N ILE A 553 5.65 22.38 -22.19
CA ILE A 553 6.61 22.29 -21.09
C ILE A 553 6.55 20.92 -20.44
N ARG A 554 5.35 20.39 -20.15
CA ARG A 554 5.16 19.05 -19.62
C ARG A 554 5.73 17.98 -20.55
N GLU A 555 5.48 18.08 -21.86
CA GLU A 555 6.01 17.16 -22.88
C GLU A 555 7.55 17.19 -22.90
N SER A 556 8.16 18.38 -22.84
CA SER A 556 9.61 18.50 -22.76
C SER A 556 10.20 17.84 -21.50
N ILE A 557 9.53 17.96 -20.36
CA ILE A 557 9.96 17.31 -19.10
C ILE A 557 9.70 15.79 -19.17
N SER A 558 8.60 15.36 -19.80
CA SER A 558 8.26 13.95 -19.97
C SER A 558 9.31 13.21 -20.79
N ASN A 559 9.93 13.83 -21.77
CA ASN A 559 11.02 13.23 -22.56
C ASN A 559 12.28 12.91 -21.73
N GLU A 560 12.43 13.56 -20.56
CA GLU A 560 13.58 13.38 -19.65
C GLU A 560 13.23 12.58 -18.38
N VAL A 561 12.12 11.87 -18.38
CA VAL A 561 11.60 11.10 -17.23
C VAL A 561 12.65 10.17 -16.62
N LYS A 562 13.40 9.42 -17.43
CA LYS A 562 14.42 8.46 -16.93
C LYS A 562 15.54 9.14 -16.11
N ARG A 563 15.97 10.35 -16.51
CA ARG A 563 16.99 11.13 -15.77
C ARG A 563 16.45 11.59 -14.41
N LEU A 564 15.22 12.09 -14.40
CA LEU A 564 14.52 12.57 -13.20
C LEU A 564 14.27 11.41 -12.21
N GLN A 565 13.85 10.24 -12.70
CA GLN A 565 13.62 9.06 -11.87
C GLN A 565 14.91 8.52 -11.24
N LYS A 566 15.97 8.40 -12.03
CA LYS A 566 17.28 8.00 -11.52
C LYS A 566 17.73 8.90 -10.38
N THR A 567 17.55 10.23 -10.54
CA THR A 567 17.85 11.21 -9.51
C THR A 567 16.92 11.07 -8.30
N ALA A 568 15.62 10.87 -8.49
CA ALA A 568 14.66 10.67 -7.40
C ALA A 568 14.99 9.43 -6.56
N ARG A 569 15.32 8.31 -7.22
CA ARG A 569 15.75 7.07 -6.55
C ARG A 569 17.06 7.25 -5.78
N ALA A 570 18.02 8.00 -6.34
CA ALA A 570 19.27 8.32 -5.65
C ALA A 570 19.02 9.15 -4.38
N LEU A 571 18.13 10.15 -4.44
CA LEU A 571 17.73 10.94 -3.28
C LEU A 571 16.98 10.11 -2.23
N ALA A 572 16.07 9.24 -2.63
CA ALA A 572 15.37 8.34 -1.73
C ALA A 572 16.35 7.38 -1.02
N THR A 573 17.31 6.82 -1.76
CA THR A 573 18.38 5.98 -1.19
C THR A 573 19.21 6.74 -0.17
N LEU A 574 19.62 7.97 -0.49
CA LEU A 574 20.36 8.83 0.42
C LEU A 574 19.58 9.12 1.70
N ASP A 575 18.29 9.42 1.57
CA ASP A 575 17.40 9.70 2.70
C ASP A 575 17.25 8.50 3.63
N VAL A 576 17.10 7.29 3.08
CA VAL A 576 17.04 6.05 3.86
C VAL A 576 18.37 5.79 4.60
N LEU A 577 19.52 5.95 3.92
CA LEU A 577 20.83 5.77 4.57
C LEU A 577 21.05 6.79 5.69
N ALA A 578 20.67 8.05 5.46
CA ALA A 578 20.72 9.10 6.47
C ALA A 578 19.75 8.83 7.65
N SER A 579 18.56 8.27 7.39
CA SER A 579 17.61 7.85 8.41
C SER A 579 18.17 6.72 9.29
N LEU A 580 18.71 5.67 8.68
CA LEU A 580 19.29 4.53 9.40
C LEU A 580 20.51 4.95 10.23
N SER A 581 21.35 5.84 9.71
CA SER A 581 22.51 6.35 10.45
C SER A 581 22.08 7.24 11.64
N GLU A 582 21.04 8.06 11.49
CA GLU A 582 20.48 8.87 12.56
C GLU A 582 19.94 8.01 13.71
N VAL A 583 19.19 6.95 13.35
CA VAL A 583 18.66 5.99 14.33
C VAL A 583 19.81 5.25 15.02
N ALA A 584 20.84 4.85 14.29
CA ALA A 584 21.99 4.14 14.82
C ALA A 584 22.75 4.97 15.87
N VAL A 585 22.99 6.23 15.58
CA VAL A 585 23.72 7.12 16.53
C VAL A 585 22.87 7.45 17.75
N ASN A 586 21.60 7.83 17.54
CA ASN A 586 20.73 8.24 18.65
C ASN A 586 20.41 7.10 19.63
N ASN A 587 20.38 5.85 19.15
CA ASN A 587 20.03 4.68 19.95
C ASN A 587 21.24 3.77 20.26
N ASN A 588 22.46 4.21 19.98
CA ASN A 588 23.69 3.43 20.20
C ASN A 588 23.61 2.02 19.57
N TYR A 589 23.25 1.95 18.29
CA TYR A 589 23.27 0.70 17.50
C TYR A 589 24.67 0.46 16.95
N VAL A 590 25.00 -0.80 16.73
CA VAL A 590 26.33 -1.23 16.23
C VAL A 590 26.20 -1.89 14.85
N CYS A 591 27.26 -1.81 14.04
CA CYS A 591 27.35 -2.51 12.78
C CYS A 591 27.44 -4.02 13.02
N PRO A 592 26.48 -4.85 12.57
CA PRO A 592 26.60 -6.31 12.73
C PRO A 592 27.52 -6.89 11.64
N GLN A 593 28.28 -7.91 11.99
CA GLN A 593 29.02 -8.73 11.04
C GLN A 593 28.05 -9.69 10.36
N ILE A 594 28.00 -9.68 9.04
CA ILE A 594 27.16 -10.59 8.25
C ILE A 594 28.00 -11.76 7.75
N THR A 595 27.51 -12.98 7.97
CA THR A 595 28.21 -14.22 7.61
C THR A 595 27.28 -15.19 6.87
N ASN A 596 27.84 -16.24 6.31
CA ASN A 596 27.08 -17.31 5.66
C ASN A 596 27.14 -18.65 6.45
N ASP A 597 27.67 -18.60 7.68
CA ASP A 597 27.86 -19.78 8.53
C ASP A 597 26.60 -20.21 9.30
N GLY A 598 25.53 -19.49 9.15
CA GLY A 598 24.25 -19.73 9.82
C GLY A 598 24.24 -19.38 11.31
N THR A 599 25.31 -18.80 11.87
CA THR A 599 25.39 -18.44 13.30
C THR A 599 24.72 -17.09 13.58
N ILE A 600 23.88 -17.03 14.61
CA ILE A 600 23.37 -15.79 15.19
C ILE A 600 23.97 -15.64 16.58
N ASN A 601 24.86 -14.67 16.76
CA ASN A 601 25.54 -14.40 18.03
C ASN A 601 25.37 -12.92 18.39
N ILE A 602 24.54 -12.61 19.35
CA ILE A 602 24.17 -11.26 19.78
C ILE A 602 24.61 -11.09 21.23
N LYS A 603 25.35 -10.02 21.51
CA LYS A 603 25.74 -9.63 22.87
C LYS A 603 25.01 -8.37 23.29
N ASP A 604 24.45 -8.38 24.51
CA ASP A 604 23.66 -7.29 25.07
C ASP A 604 22.62 -6.74 24.07
N GLY A 605 21.87 -7.64 23.41
CA GLY A 605 20.80 -7.29 22.47
C GLY A 605 19.64 -6.59 23.19
N ARG A 606 19.00 -5.64 22.49
CA ARG A 606 17.86 -4.86 22.99
C ARG A 606 16.71 -4.92 21.98
N HIS A 607 15.49 -4.83 22.46
CA HIS A 607 14.30 -4.83 21.60
C HIS A 607 14.05 -3.41 21.09
N PRO A 608 14.18 -3.13 19.77
CA PRO A 608 14.19 -1.75 19.25
C PRO A 608 12.91 -0.96 19.57
N VAL A 609 11.75 -1.61 19.49
CA VAL A 609 10.46 -0.92 19.72
C VAL A 609 10.22 -0.73 21.23
N VAL A 610 10.44 -1.77 22.04
CA VAL A 610 10.23 -1.67 23.49
C VAL A 610 11.20 -0.67 24.11
N GLU A 611 12.47 -0.67 23.70
CA GLU A 611 13.46 0.32 24.14
C GLU A 611 13.02 1.75 23.84
N ALA A 612 12.50 2.00 22.62
CA ALA A 612 12.02 3.32 22.21
C ALA A 612 10.75 3.80 22.96
N LEU A 613 10.04 2.88 23.63
CA LEU A 613 8.85 3.19 24.44
C LEU A 613 9.16 3.40 25.93
N LEU A 614 10.35 3.01 26.39
CA LEU A 614 10.76 3.19 27.79
C LEU A 614 11.34 4.59 27.96
N GLU A 615 10.63 5.46 28.70
CA GLU A 615 11.07 6.84 28.96
C GLU A 615 12.04 6.93 30.15
N ASP A 616 11.74 6.26 31.30
CA ASP A 616 12.45 6.44 32.55
C ASP A 616 13.28 5.23 33.01
N THR A 617 13.11 4.08 32.37
CA THR A 617 13.78 2.84 32.79
C THR A 617 14.60 2.24 31.64
N PRO A 618 15.90 1.91 31.88
CA PRO A 618 16.70 1.29 30.84
C PRO A 618 16.16 -0.12 30.47
N PHE A 619 16.21 -0.47 29.20
CA PHE A 619 15.93 -1.82 28.76
C PHE A 619 16.99 -2.80 29.30
N VAL A 620 16.56 -3.98 29.76
CA VAL A 620 17.50 -5.03 30.24
C VAL A 620 18.01 -5.82 29.01
N PRO A 621 19.29 -5.68 28.63
CA PRO A 621 19.83 -6.34 27.45
C PRO A 621 20.02 -7.83 27.68
N ASN A 622 19.90 -8.63 26.62
CA ASN A 622 20.04 -10.08 26.64
C ASN A 622 21.02 -10.58 25.57
N ASP A 623 21.80 -11.60 25.89
CA ASP A 623 22.63 -12.32 24.95
C ASP A 623 21.81 -13.40 24.24
N ALA A 624 22.15 -13.69 22.96
CA ALA A 624 21.61 -14.81 22.21
C ALA A 624 22.70 -15.48 21.38
N LYS A 625 22.74 -16.79 21.37
CA LYS A 625 23.68 -17.57 20.54
C LYS A 625 22.94 -18.75 19.93
N LEU A 626 22.65 -18.70 18.66
CA LEU A 626 22.10 -19.82 17.86
C LEU A 626 23.12 -20.21 16.80
N ASP A 627 23.35 -21.53 16.64
CA ASP A 627 24.22 -22.09 15.58
C ASP A 627 23.54 -23.31 14.94
N LEU A 628 24.20 -23.95 13.99
CA LEU A 628 23.66 -25.13 13.31
C LEU A 628 24.07 -26.45 13.98
N ASP A 629 24.83 -26.41 15.08
CA ASP A 629 25.42 -27.57 15.71
C ASP A 629 25.01 -27.75 17.17
N GLU A 630 25.63 -26.98 18.08
CA GLU A 630 25.48 -27.19 19.54
C GLU A 630 24.26 -26.48 20.16
N ASN A 631 23.83 -25.37 19.57
CA ASN A 631 22.73 -24.56 20.07
C ASN A 631 21.77 -24.13 18.96
N ARG A 632 21.13 -25.11 18.35
CA ARG A 632 20.16 -24.91 17.26
C ARG A 632 18.80 -24.47 17.77
N CYS A 633 18.41 -25.01 18.91
CA CYS A 633 17.11 -24.75 19.51
C CYS A 633 17.27 -24.32 20.98
N GLU A 634 16.73 -23.14 21.32
CA GLU A 634 16.61 -22.67 22.69
C GLU A 634 15.22 -22.97 23.23
N ILE A 635 15.11 -23.83 24.25
CA ILE A 635 13.89 -24.04 25.02
C ILE A 635 13.88 -23.01 26.13
N ILE A 636 12.90 -22.10 26.12
CA ILE A 636 12.81 -20.97 27.05
C ILE A 636 11.66 -21.19 28.01
N THR A 637 11.96 -21.43 29.28
CA THR A 637 10.96 -21.63 30.34
C THR A 637 10.81 -20.40 31.23
N GLY A 638 9.65 -20.26 31.87
CA GLY A 638 9.34 -19.17 32.80
C GLY A 638 7.95 -18.55 32.50
N PRO A 639 7.47 -17.62 33.33
CA PRO A 639 6.15 -17.05 33.21
C PRO A 639 6.05 -16.03 32.04
N ASN A 640 4.84 -15.81 31.51
CA ASN A 640 4.60 -14.99 30.33
C ASN A 640 4.95 -13.51 30.52
N MET A 641 4.68 -12.94 31.70
CA MET A 641 4.96 -11.53 32.01
C MET A 641 6.45 -11.22 32.20
N ALA A 642 7.31 -12.24 32.17
CA ALA A 642 8.73 -12.07 32.49
C ALA A 642 9.60 -11.67 31.28
N GLY A 643 9.05 -11.67 30.05
CA GLY A 643 9.72 -11.15 28.85
C GLY A 643 10.23 -12.20 27.85
N LYS A 644 9.76 -13.46 27.89
CA LYS A 644 10.13 -14.52 26.92
C LYS A 644 9.85 -14.09 25.47
N SER A 645 8.61 -13.73 25.16
CA SER A 645 8.18 -13.31 23.83
C SER A 645 8.94 -12.06 23.36
N THR A 646 9.24 -11.12 24.26
CA THR A 646 10.05 -9.93 23.94
C THR A 646 11.47 -10.32 23.53
N TYR A 647 12.08 -11.27 24.25
CA TYR A 647 13.41 -11.80 23.92
C TYR A 647 13.44 -12.48 22.55
N MET A 648 12.49 -13.34 22.26
CA MET A 648 12.43 -14.02 20.96
C MET A 648 12.21 -13.05 19.79
N ARG A 649 11.28 -12.10 19.96
CA ARG A 649 11.04 -11.05 18.96
C ARG A 649 12.27 -10.15 18.76
N GLN A 650 12.99 -9.83 19.83
CA GLN A 650 14.24 -9.07 19.78
C GLN A 650 15.26 -9.70 18.82
N ILE A 651 15.47 -11.02 18.91
CA ILE A 651 16.42 -11.75 18.05
C ILE A 651 15.99 -11.69 16.58
N ALA A 652 14.69 -11.90 16.31
CA ALA A 652 14.15 -11.80 14.95
C ALA A 652 14.28 -10.39 14.38
N LEU A 653 13.96 -9.36 15.17
CA LEU A 653 14.07 -7.96 14.73
C LEU A 653 15.52 -7.53 14.49
N ILE A 654 16.46 -7.96 15.34
CA ILE A 654 17.90 -7.72 15.14
C ILE A 654 18.38 -8.40 13.85
N THR A 655 17.99 -9.65 13.61
CA THR A 655 18.31 -10.38 12.38
C THR A 655 17.76 -9.68 11.14
N LEU A 656 16.52 -9.23 11.20
CA LEU A 656 15.87 -8.51 10.10
C LEU A 656 16.56 -7.16 9.84
N LEU A 657 16.83 -6.36 10.88
CA LEU A 657 17.57 -5.10 10.76
C LEU A 657 18.93 -5.30 10.12
N ALA A 658 19.65 -6.36 10.50
CA ALA A 658 20.94 -6.70 9.91
C ALA A 658 20.82 -6.98 8.40
N GLN A 659 19.78 -7.71 7.96
CA GLN A 659 19.58 -8.06 6.55
C GLN A 659 18.99 -6.94 5.68
N ILE A 660 18.40 -5.89 6.26
CA ILE A 660 18.11 -4.68 5.47
C ILE A 660 19.33 -3.78 5.29
N GLY A 661 20.44 -4.06 5.96
CA GLY A 661 21.67 -3.27 5.92
C GLY A 661 21.76 -2.18 6.97
N SER A 662 20.93 -2.24 8.02
CA SER A 662 20.95 -1.34 9.17
C SER A 662 21.95 -1.77 10.24
N PHE A 663 22.34 -0.84 11.10
CA PHE A 663 22.94 -1.15 12.39
C PHE A 663 21.88 -1.70 13.34
N VAL A 664 22.29 -2.43 14.39
CA VAL A 664 21.42 -3.19 15.26
C VAL A 664 21.55 -2.81 16.74
N PRO A 665 20.48 -2.91 17.54
CA PRO A 665 20.46 -2.59 18.97
C PRO A 665 21.16 -3.69 19.78
N ALA A 666 22.50 -3.69 19.78
CA ALA A 666 23.32 -4.63 20.51
C ALA A 666 24.66 -3.99 20.89
N LYS A 667 25.46 -4.65 21.75
CA LYS A 667 26.84 -4.30 21.99
C LYS A 667 27.77 -4.85 20.91
N SER A 668 27.47 -6.04 20.40
CA SER A 668 28.08 -6.65 19.21
C SER A 668 27.12 -7.70 18.65
N ALA A 669 27.14 -7.90 17.34
CA ALA A 669 26.33 -8.91 16.68
C ALA A 669 27.07 -9.54 15.49
N GLN A 670 26.98 -10.86 15.38
CA GLN A 670 27.32 -11.62 14.17
C GLN A 670 26.07 -12.34 13.74
N ILE A 671 25.65 -12.09 12.50
CA ILE A 671 24.38 -12.60 11.96
C ILE A 671 24.65 -13.38 10.69
N GLY A 672 24.42 -14.68 10.75
CA GLY A 672 24.39 -15.54 9.58
C GLY A 672 23.07 -15.30 8.79
N ILE A 673 23.17 -15.29 7.45
CA ILE A 673 22.01 -15.08 6.57
C ILE A 673 20.90 -16.07 6.88
N VAL A 674 19.69 -15.54 7.06
CA VAL A 674 18.45 -16.27 7.30
C VAL A 674 17.56 -16.11 6.07
N ASP A 675 17.05 -17.22 5.54
CA ASP A 675 16.22 -17.23 4.33
C ASP A 675 14.74 -16.91 4.60
N ALA A 676 14.28 -17.21 5.82
CA ALA A 676 12.92 -16.90 6.25
C ALA A 676 12.85 -16.74 7.78
N ILE A 677 11.94 -15.88 8.23
CA ILE A 677 11.56 -15.78 9.65
C ILE A 677 10.11 -16.22 9.77
N TYR A 678 9.87 -17.28 10.56
CA TYR A 678 8.53 -17.76 10.88
C TYR A 678 8.22 -17.53 12.35
N THR A 679 7.00 -17.10 12.62
CA THR A 679 6.59 -16.81 14.01
C THR A 679 5.20 -17.40 14.29
N ARG A 680 5.12 -18.13 15.40
CA ARG A 680 3.87 -18.49 16.05
C ARG A 680 3.87 -17.87 17.46
N VAL A 681 3.08 -16.82 17.66
CA VAL A 681 3.03 -16.06 18.94
C VAL A 681 1.57 -15.83 19.31
N GLY A 682 1.14 -16.37 20.45
CA GLY A 682 -0.16 -16.15 21.11
C GLY A 682 -1.41 -16.27 20.20
N ALA A 683 -2.52 -16.71 20.73
CA ALA A 683 -3.79 -16.76 19.99
C ALA A 683 -4.36 -15.34 19.84
N SER A 684 -4.55 -14.87 18.59
CA SER A 684 -5.55 -13.86 18.32
C SER A 684 -6.84 -14.61 17.96
N ASP A 685 -7.91 -14.40 18.72
CA ASP A 685 -9.22 -14.90 18.35
C ASP A 685 -9.62 -14.35 16.98
N ASP A 686 -9.52 -15.17 15.94
CA ASP A 686 -10.06 -14.83 14.63
C ASP A 686 -11.54 -15.22 14.59
N LEU A 687 -12.37 -14.44 15.29
CA LEU A 687 -13.83 -14.63 15.33
C LEU A 687 -14.47 -14.57 13.93
N ALA A 688 -13.77 -14.01 12.94
CA ALA A 688 -14.29 -13.83 11.59
C ALA A 688 -14.33 -15.13 10.78
N THR A 689 -13.47 -16.11 11.09
CA THR A 689 -13.39 -17.38 10.35
C THR A 689 -14.19 -18.51 10.99
N GLY A 690 -14.68 -18.34 12.23
CA GLY A 690 -15.41 -19.37 12.96
C GLY A 690 -14.59 -20.63 13.30
N GLN A 691 -13.27 -20.59 13.12
CA GLN A 691 -12.38 -21.70 13.44
C GLN A 691 -11.99 -21.66 14.92
N SER A 692 -11.82 -22.85 15.51
CA SER A 692 -11.26 -22.98 16.86
C SER A 692 -9.84 -22.38 16.91
N THR A 693 -9.50 -21.67 17.98
CA THR A 693 -8.14 -21.12 18.23
C THR A 693 -7.06 -22.20 18.12
N PHE A 694 -7.36 -23.43 18.53
CA PHE A 694 -6.45 -24.56 18.38
C PHE A 694 -6.24 -24.97 16.91
N MET A 695 -7.30 -24.95 16.07
CA MET A 695 -7.17 -25.27 14.66
C MET A 695 -6.36 -24.22 13.89
N VAL A 696 -6.57 -22.95 14.22
CA VAL A 696 -5.76 -21.84 13.67
C VAL A 696 -4.29 -22.05 14.05
N GLU A 697 -4.01 -22.39 15.32
CA GLU A 697 -2.66 -22.67 15.81
C GLU A 697 -2.01 -23.83 15.05
N MET A 698 -2.72 -24.95 14.90
CA MET A 698 -2.19 -26.13 14.20
C MET A 698 -1.96 -25.85 12.71
N ASN A 699 -2.80 -25.06 12.07
CA ASN A 699 -2.60 -24.63 10.69
C ASN A 699 -1.32 -23.76 10.56
N GLU A 700 -1.10 -22.79 11.45
CA GLU A 700 0.12 -21.99 11.46
C GLU A 700 1.37 -22.85 11.68
N VAL A 701 1.35 -23.79 12.62
CA VAL A 701 2.45 -24.73 12.87
C VAL A 701 2.72 -25.61 11.65
N ALA A 702 1.67 -26.20 11.06
CA ALA A 702 1.79 -27.05 9.86
C ALA A 702 2.40 -26.25 8.69
N GLU A 703 2.04 -24.99 8.57
CA GLU A 703 2.58 -24.07 7.61
C GLU A 703 4.08 -23.83 7.80
N ILE A 704 4.53 -23.61 9.02
CA ILE A 704 5.94 -23.43 9.37
C ILE A 704 6.72 -24.71 9.02
N LEU A 705 6.23 -25.88 9.47
CA LEU A 705 6.91 -27.16 9.28
C LEU A 705 7.07 -27.57 7.80
N LYS A 706 6.12 -27.16 6.94
CA LYS A 706 6.15 -27.46 5.49
C LYS A 706 7.11 -26.57 4.70
N ASN A 707 7.41 -25.34 5.17
CA ASN A 707 8.12 -24.35 4.36
C ASN A 707 9.45 -23.87 4.93
N ALA A 708 9.68 -24.10 6.21
CA ALA A 708 10.94 -23.74 6.82
C ALA A 708 12.08 -24.61 6.26
N THR A 709 13.26 -24.07 6.21
CA THR A 709 14.51 -24.74 5.82
C THR A 709 15.48 -24.76 6.99
N SER A 710 16.57 -25.47 6.89
CA SER A 710 17.65 -25.43 7.92
C SER A 710 18.28 -24.04 8.09
N ARG A 711 18.07 -23.12 7.14
CA ARG A 711 18.54 -21.73 7.21
C ARG A 711 17.53 -20.76 7.84
N SER A 712 16.31 -21.21 8.08
CA SER A 712 15.23 -20.38 8.64
C SER A 712 15.44 -20.11 10.14
N LEU A 713 14.84 -19.03 10.62
CA LEU A 713 14.68 -18.71 12.04
C LEU A 713 13.22 -18.90 12.43
N ILE A 714 12.96 -19.79 13.38
CA ILE A 714 11.61 -20.15 13.80
C ILE A 714 11.37 -19.70 15.23
N ILE A 715 10.27 -19.00 15.48
CA ILE A 715 9.82 -18.57 16.80
C ILE A 715 8.50 -19.25 17.13
N LEU A 716 8.50 -20.07 18.18
CA LEU A 716 7.34 -20.82 18.62
C LEU A 716 7.04 -20.45 20.09
N ASP A 717 5.98 -19.66 20.29
CA ASP A 717 5.59 -19.16 21.60
C ASP A 717 4.32 -19.87 22.08
N GLU A 718 4.50 -20.74 23.08
CA GLU A 718 3.44 -21.49 23.76
C GLU A 718 2.57 -22.36 22.86
N ILE A 719 3.16 -23.30 22.15
CA ILE A 719 2.39 -24.30 21.37
C ILE A 719 1.59 -25.21 22.30
N GLY A 720 0.32 -25.46 21.94
CA GLY A 720 -0.58 -26.35 22.68
C GLY A 720 -1.28 -25.71 23.86
N ARG A 721 -1.41 -24.38 23.89
CA ARG A 721 -2.10 -23.67 24.97
C ARG A 721 -3.62 -23.92 24.87
N GLY A 722 -4.19 -24.62 25.86
CA GLY A 722 -5.64 -24.80 25.97
C GLY A 722 -6.15 -26.24 25.85
N THR A 723 -5.28 -27.20 25.55
CA THR A 723 -5.56 -28.64 25.59
C THR A 723 -4.34 -29.38 26.16
N SER A 724 -4.52 -30.66 26.57
CA SER A 724 -3.43 -31.52 27.04
C SER A 724 -2.63 -32.03 25.83
N THR A 725 -1.81 -31.13 25.20
CA THR A 725 -1.09 -31.38 23.92
C THR A 725 0.43 -31.31 24.09
N PHE A 726 0.94 -31.81 25.22
CA PHE A 726 2.38 -31.97 25.45
C PHE A 726 3.07 -32.79 24.36
N ASP A 727 2.43 -33.88 23.92
CA ASP A 727 2.85 -34.77 22.86
C ASP A 727 3.06 -34.06 21.52
N ILE A 728 2.13 -33.17 21.12
CA ILE A 728 2.25 -32.35 19.90
C ILE A 728 3.42 -31.36 20.05
N ALA A 729 3.50 -30.65 21.17
CA ALA A 729 4.58 -29.70 21.42
C ALA A 729 5.96 -30.40 21.37
N ARG A 730 6.07 -31.59 21.94
CA ARG A 730 7.29 -32.42 21.87
C ARG A 730 7.60 -32.87 20.45
N ALA A 731 6.62 -33.41 19.72
CA ALA A 731 6.81 -33.88 18.35
C ALA A 731 7.23 -32.74 17.40
N VAL A 732 6.65 -31.55 17.55
CA VAL A 732 7.04 -30.34 16.79
C VAL A 732 8.48 -29.95 17.13
N LEU A 733 8.84 -29.94 18.41
CA LEU A 733 10.20 -29.64 18.85
C LEU A 733 11.20 -30.62 18.26
N GLU A 734 10.94 -31.92 18.33
CA GLU A 734 11.78 -32.97 17.74
C GLU A 734 11.95 -32.79 16.23
N PHE A 735 10.86 -32.53 15.50
CA PHE A 735 10.90 -32.31 14.06
C PHE A 735 11.74 -31.09 13.67
N VAL A 736 11.56 -29.99 14.37
CA VAL A 736 12.28 -28.72 14.08
C VAL A 736 13.76 -28.84 14.40
N CYS A 737 14.13 -29.52 15.51
CA CYS A 737 15.49 -29.56 16.02
C CYS A 737 16.35 -30.66 15.38
N LYS A 738 15.79 -31.82 14.96
CA LYS A 738 16.57 -32.90 14.36
C LYS A 738 17.13 -32.49 12.98
N LYS A 739 18.44 -32.67 12.76
CA LYS A 739 19.13 -32.41 11.46
C LYS A 739 18.59 -33.29 10.32
N LYS A 740 18.07 -34.50 10.65
CA LYS A 740 17.50 -35.44 9.66
C LYS A 740 16.14 -34.93 9.10
N THR A 741 15.37 -34.17 9.87
CA THR A 741 14.08 -33.62 9.48
C THR A 741 14.24 -32.16 8.97
N LEU A 742 14.28 -31.17 9.84
CA LEU A 742 14.38 -29.77 9.48
C LEU A 742 15.71 -29.13 9.88
N GLY A 743 16.15 -29.28 11.12
CA GLY A 743 17.43 -28.75 11.62
C GLY A 743 17.53 -27.22 11.61
N ALA A 744 16.41 -26.51 11.78
CA ALA A 744 16.35 -25.05 11.73
C ALA A 744 16.72 -24.41 13.08
N LYS A 745 17.21 -23.16 13.03
CA LYS A 745 17.39 -22.32 14.22
C LYS A 745 16.04 -21.99 14.82
N SER A 746 15.83 -22.30 16.09
CA SER A 746 14.52 -22.13 16.72
C SER A 746 14.58 -21.61 18.15
N LEU A 747 13.59 -20.79 18.48
CA LEU A 747 13.33 -20.28 19.81
C LEU A 747 11.96 -20.82 20.25
N PHE A 748 11.96 -21.68 21.26
CA PHE A 748 10.78 -22.39 21.71
C PHE A 748 10.42 -22.00 23.14
N ALA A 749 9.45 -21.10 23.31
CA ALA A 749 8.96 -20.76 24.63
C ALA A 749 7.83 -21.70 25.04
N THR A 750 7.90 -22.20 26.26
CA THR A 750 6.92 -23.18 26.75
C THR A 750 6.66 -23.04 28.25
N HIS A 751 5.47 -23.52 28.65
CA HIS A 751 5.12 -23.76 30.05
C HIS A 751 5.35 -25.24 30.47
N TYR A 752 5.62 -26.11 29.52
CA TYR A 752 5.88 -27.52 29.81
C TYR A 752 7.32 -27.68 30.29
N HIS A 753 7.50 -27.77 31.63
CA HIS A 753 8.83 -27.99 32.23
C HIS A 753 9.45 -29.33 31.83
N GLU A 754 8.59 -30.30 31.49
CA GLU A 754 8.98 -31.62 31.05
C GLU A 754 9.80 -31.59 29.73
N LEU A 755 9.59 -30.56 28.89
CA LEU A 755 10.38 -30.40 27.65
C LEU A 755 11.85 -30.04 27.93
N THR A 756 12.21 -29.60 29.12
CA THR A 756 13.62 -29.33 29.48
C THR A 756 14.51 -30.58 29.43
N VAL A 757 13.95 -31.75 29.56
CA VAL A 757 14.68 -33.03 29.42
C VAL A 757 15.23 -33.23 28.03
N MET A 758 14.66 -32.56 27.02
CA MET A 758 15.08 -32.69 25.62
C MET A 758 16.53 -32.21 25.37
N GLU A 759 17.12 -31.36 26.23
CA GLU A 759 18.56 -30.98 26.16
C GLU A 759 19.48 -32.21 26.28
N GLY A 760 19.08 -33.22 27.05
CA GLY A 760 19.83 -34.47 27.22
C GLY A 760 19.54 -35.53 26.14
N LEU A 761 18.44 -35.38 25.40
CA LEU A 761 17.96 -36.38 24.44
C LEU A 761 18.20 -35.95 22.96
N LEU A 762 18.26 -34.66 22.68
CA LEU A 762 18.42 -34.15 21.30
C LEU A 762 19.70 -33.30 21.18
N ASP A 763 20.47 -33.58 20.14
CA ASP A 763 21.63 -32.76 19.80
C ASP A 763 21.20 -31.36 19.34
N GLY A 764 21.88 -30.33 19.84
CA GLY A 764 21.65 -28.95 19.45
C GLY A 764 20.49 -28.29 20.17
N VAL A 765 19.95 -28.88 21.23
CA VAL A 765 18.94 -28.28 22.10
C VAL A 765 19.59 -27.78 23.38
N LYS A 766 19.26 -26.56 23.81
CA LYS A 766 19.71 -25.94 25.05
C LYS A 766 18.56 -25.32 25.83
N ASN A 767 18.60 -25.49 27.15
CA ASN A 767 17.60 -24.90 28.04
C ASN A 767 18.02 -23.52 28.50
N TYR A 768 17.04 -22.63 28.54
CA TYR A 768 17.14 -21.28 29.05
C TYR A 768 15.95 -20.95 29.95
N SER A 769 16.15 -20.07 30.89
CA SER A 769 15.09 -19.61 31.80
C SER A 769 15.24 -18.12 32.08
N ILE A 770 14.18 -17.52 32.59
CA ILE A 770 14.23 -16.12 33.05
C ILE A 770 14.74 -16.05 34.47
N ALA A 771 15.79 -15.22 34.67
CA ALA A 771 16.35 -15.01 35.98
C ALA A 771 15.35 -14.35 36.95
N VAL A 772 15.21 -14.94 38.14
CA VAL A 772 14.26 -14.52 39.18
C VAL A 772 15.03 -14.21 40.48
N LYS A 773 14.69 -13.13 41.11
CA LYS A 773 15.21 -12.78 42.44
C LYS A 773 14.10 -12.94 43.47
N LYS A 774 14.28 -13.91 44.41
CA LYS A 774 13.38 -14.15 45.54
C LYS A 774 13.83 -13.30 46.74
N ARG A 775 12.90 -12.57 47.35
CA ARG A 775 13.09 -11.90 48.65
C ARG A 775 11.93 -12.31 49.57
N GLY A 776 12.14 -13.36 50.38
CA GLY A 776 11.08 -13.97 51.18
C GLY A 776 9.96 -14.51 50.27
N ASP A 777 8.72 -14.05 50.47
CA ASP A 777 7.55 -14.43 49.69
C ASP A 777 7.34 -13.57 48.41
N ASP A 778 8.20 -12.58 48.15
CA ASP A 778 8.12 -11.70 47.02
C ASP A 778 9.13 -12.11 45.93
N ILE A 779 8.66 -12.08 44.67
CA ILE A 779 9.45 -12.44 43.49
C ILE A 779 9.56 -11.22 42.56
N THR A 780 10.79 -10.96 42.14
CA THR A 780 11.08 -9.96 41.07
C THR A 780 11.67 -10.65 39.88
N PHE A 781 11.03 -10.50 38.72
CA PHE A 781 11.55 -10.96 37.44
C PHE A 781 12.61 -9.98 36.95
N LEU A 782 13.83 -10.47 36.72
CA LEU A 782 14.95 -9.63 36.29
C LEU A 782 14.96 -9.36 34.80
N ARG A 783 14.05 -9.98 34.03
CA ARG A 783 13.98 -9.90 32.55
C ARG A 783 15.30 -10.29 31.87
N LYS A 784 16.16 -11.05 32.53
CA LYS A 784 17.43 -11.58 32.01
C LYS A 784 17.28 -13.07 31.73
N ILE A 785 17.65 -13.47 30.54
CA ILE A 785 17.70 -14.88 30.12
C ILE A 785 19.01 -15.49 30.60
N VAL A 786 18.95 -16.64 31.23
CA VAL A 786 20.09 -17.39 31.75
C VAL A 786 20.03 -18.85 31.30
N LYS A 787 21.17 -19.52 31.16
CA LYS A 787 21.25 -20.94 30.85
C LYS A 787 20.67 -21.81 31.93
N GLY A 788 20.01 -22.87 31.53
CA GLY A 788 19.36 -23.83 32.46
C GLY A 788 17.83 -23.68 32.45
N GLY A 789 17.13 -24.79 32.71
CA GLY A 789 15.68 -24.80 32.86
C GLY A 789 15.23 -24.16 34.18
N ALA A 790 13.97 -23.73 34.28
CA ALA A 790 13.37 -23.32 35.53
C ALA A 790 12.88 -24.54 36.32
N ASP A 791 13.34 -24.69 37.52
CA ASP A 791 12.99 -25.85 38.39
C ASP A 791 11.58 -25.77 39.00
N GLN A 792 10.89 -24.66 38.88
CA GLN A 792 9.58 -24.42 39.49
C GLN A 792 8.64 -23.62 38.63
N SER A 793 7.34 -23.95 38.67
CA SER A 793 6.28 -23.15 38.11
C SER A 793 6.06 -21.85 38.92
N PHE A 794 6.03 -20.70 38.27
CA PHE A 794 5.81 -19.41 38.92
C PHE A 794 4.36 -18.91 38.82
N GLY A 795 3.40 -19.76 38.45
CA GLY A 795 2.01 -19.37 38.23
C GLY A 795 1.33 -18.76 39.44
N ILE A 796 1.60 -19.29 40.64
CA ILE A 796 1.01 -18.84 41.89
C ILE A 796 1.57 -17.45 42.28
N GLU A 797 2.85 -17.23 42.05
CA GLU A 797 3.51 -15.95 42.31
C GLU A 797 3.03 -14.86 41.34
N VAL A 798 2.84 -15.19 40.09
CA VAL A 798 2.23 -14.27 39.11
C VAL A 798 0.80 -13.94 39.49
N ALA A 799 -0.01 -14.93 39.92
CA ALA A 799 -1.35 -14.68 40.43
C ALA A 799 -1.38 -13.71 41.62
N LYS A 800 -0.41 -13.84 42.54
CA LYS A 800 -0.23 -12.90 43.66
C LYS A 800 0.09 -11.47 43.18
N LEU A 801 1.01 -11.34 42.21
CA LEU A 801 1.38 -10.05 41.63
C LEU A 801 0.22 -9.40 40.85
N ALA A 802 -0.65 -10.21 40.24
CA ALA A 802 -1.85 -9.75 39.55
C ALA A 802 -3.00 -9.34 40.49
N GLY A 803 -2.83 -9.48 41.80
CA GLY A 803 -3.82 -9.07 42.79
C GLY A 803 -4.90 -10.13 43.06
N VAL A 804 -4.66 -11.40 42.76
CA VAL A 804 -5.58 -12.51 43.15
C VAL A 804 -5.62 -12.58 44.67
N PRO A 805 -6.81 -12.73 45.33
CA PRO A 805 -6.96 -12.76 46.77
C PRO A 805 -6.03 -13.77 47.45
N ASP A 806 -5.43 -13.38 48.56
CA ASP A 806 -4.46 -14.20 49.34
C ASP A 806 -5.00 -15.57 49.76
N SER A 807 -6.32 -15.70 49.99
CA SER A 807 -6.95 -16.97 50.29
C SER A 807 -6.86 -17.98 49.13
N VAL A 808 -7.02 -17.51 47.89
CA VAL A 808 -6.88 -18.32 46.69
C VAL A 808 -5.43 -18.72 46.47
N VAL A 809 -4.49 -17.76 46.64
CA VAL A 809 -3.05 -17.97 46.47
C VAL A 809 -2.55 -19.01 47.50
N LYS A 810 -2.99 -18.92 48.79
CA LYS A 810 -2.66 -19.90 49.80
C LYS A 810 -3.19 -21.30 49.49
N ARG A 811 -4.44 -21.40 49.03
CA ARG A 811 -5.03 -22.69 48.63
C ARG A 811 -4.31 -23.29 47.43
N ALA A 812 -3.95 -22.46 46.44
CA ALA A 812 -3.20 -22.89 45.26
C ALA A 812 -1.82 -23.49 45.66
N LYS A 813 -1.11 -22.88 46.64
CA LYS A 813 0.16 -23.44 47.17
C LYS A 813 0.00 -24.81 47.80
N VAL A 814 -1.13 -25.05 48.49
CA VAL A 814 -1.43 -26.35 49.09
C VAL A 814 -1.71 -27.41 48.01
N ILE A 815 -2.55 -27.06 47.03
CA ILE A 815 -2.89 -27.95 45.88
C ILE A 815 -1.63 -28.31 45.08
N LEU A 816 -0.75 -27.34 44.83
CA LEU A 816 0.50 -27.60 44.09
C LEU A 816 1.36 -28.64 44.83
N LYS A 817 1.52 -28.50 46.12
CA LYS A 817 2.27 -29.49 46.96
C LYS A 817 1.62 -30.88 46.92
N GLU A 818 0.29 -30.96 46.93
CA GLU A 818 -0.43 -32.23 46.83
C GLU A 818 -0.22 -32.89 45.46
N LEU A 819 -0.17 -32.10 44.37
CA LEU A 819 0.09 -32.59 43.00
C LEU A 819 1.55 -33.04 42.84
N GLU A 820 2.52 -32.27 43.32
CA GLU A 820 3.95 -32.59 43.25
C GLU A 820 4.27 -33.87 44.06
N ALA A 821 3.59 -34.12 45.17
CA ALA A 821 3.73 -35.34 45.94
C ALA A 821 3.16 -36.60 45.25
N ASN A 822 2.21 -36.45 44.35
CA ASN A 822 1.56 -37.51 43.63
C ASN A 822 2.08 -37.76 42.20
N SER A 823 3.00 -36.92 41.70
CA SER A 823 3.59 -37.05 40.36
C SER A 823 4.68 -38.14 40.38
N THR A 824 4.45 -39.22 39.67
CA THR A 824 5.49 -40.22 39.34
C THR A 824 6.42 -39.62 38.25
N PRO A 825 7.74 -39.84 38.35
CA PRO A 825 8.66 -39.41 37.26
C PRO A 825 8.26 -40.10 35.97
N ILE A 826 8.06 -39.32 34.91
CA ILE A 826 7.86 -39.89 33.54
C ILE A 826 9.25 -40.41 33.11
N GLU A 827 9.46 -41.73 33.12
CA GLU A 827 10.61 -42.35 32.46
C GLU A 827 10.42 -42.26 30.93
N PHE A 828 11.22 -41.42 30.29
CA PHE A 828 11.30 -41.37 28.84
C PHE A 828 12.09 -42.58 28.31
N ALA A 829 11.41 -43.55 27.71
CA ALA A 829 12.09 -44.63 27.01
C ALA A 829 12.86 -44.08 25.80
N ALA A 830 14.10 -44.55 25.63
CA ALA A 830 14.90 -44.30 24.45
C ALA A 830 14.19 -44.84 23.19
N GLU A 831 14.31 -44.10 22.11
CA GLU A 831 13.65 -44.29 20.83
C GLU A 831 13.68 -45.74 20.33
N ASN A 832 12.51 -46.34 20.04
CA ASN A 832 12.39 -47.35 19.01
C ASN A 832 12.35 -46.60 17.66
N GLU A 833 13.37 -46.83 16.83
CA GLU A 833 13.37 -46.36 15.44
C GLU A 833 12.11 -46.88 14.74
N ILE A 834 11.22 -46.00 14.35
CA ILE A 834 10.15 -46.30 13.38
C ILE A 834 10.87 -46.41 12.06
N GLU A 835 11.08 -47.67 11.57
CA GLU A 835 11.61 -47.91 10.23
C GLU A 835 10.72 -47.25 9.19
N ASP A 836 11.38 -46.46 8.33
CA ASP A 836 10.80 -45.74 7.20
C ASP A 836 10.17 -46.76 6.22
N GLU A 837 8.89 -46.95 6.25
CA GLU A 837 8.17 -47.53 5.11
C GLU A 837 8.05 -46.49 4.01
N SER A 838 8.92 -46.70 2.97
CA SER A 838 8.87 -46.19 1.60
C SER A 838 7.82 -45.16 1.21
N GLN A 839 8.34 -44.06 0.66
CA GLN A 839 7.68 -43.09 -0.20
C GLN A 839 6.56 -43.72 -1.04
N SER A 840 5.34 -43.51 -0.62
CA SER A 840 4.16 -43.48 -1.46
C SER A 840 3.27 -42.36 -0.95
N ASP A 841 2.79 -41.53 -1.87
CA ASP A 841 1.94 -40.36 -1.71
C ASP A 841 0.91 -40.51 -0.56
N ILE A 842 1.21 -39.97 0.61
CA ILE A 842 0.22 -39.83 1.70
C ILE A 842 -0.41 -38.45 1.57
N GLN A 843 -1.46 -38.43 0.82
CA GLN A 843 -2.47 -37.38 0.84
C GLN A 843 -3.17 -37.44 2.21
N TYR A 844 -2.83 -36.54 3.12
CA TYR A 844 -3.51 -36.46 4.44
C TYR A 844 -4.94 -35.95 4.25
N ASN A 845 -5.87 -36.91 4.18
CA ASN A 845 -7.29 -36.64 4.38
C ASN A 845 -7.60 -36.66 5.88
N PHE A 846 -7.67 -35.49 6.49
CA PHE A 846 -8.12 -35.29 7.88
C PHE A 846 -9.67 -35.15 7.92
N THR A 847 -10.42 -36.10 7.42
CA THR A 847 -11.88 -36.22 7.69
C THR A 847 -12.38 -37.60 7.28
N ALA A 848 -11.90 -38.72 7.82
CA ALA A 848 -12.32 -39.89 7.09
C ALA A 848 -12.48 -41.19 7.84
N GLN A 849 -12.73 -41.22 9.13
CA GLN A 849 -13.15 -42.52 9.67
C GLN A 849 -14.67 -42.77 9.55
N GLY A 850 -15.48 -41.72 9.43
CA GLY A 850 -16.94 -41.87 9.26
C GLY A 850 -17.42 -41.67 7.81
N THR A 851 -16.72 -40.85 7.01
CA THR A 851 -17.08 -40.63 5.60
C THR A 851 -16.71 -41.79 4.68
N ASP A 852 -15.69 -42.56 5.00
CA ASP A 852 -15.32 -43.75 4.21
C ASP A 852 -16.36 -44.84 4.29
N GLU A 853 -16.98 -45.07 5.45
CA GLU A 853 -18.08 -46.03 5.60
C GLU A 853 -19.33 -45.64 4.77
N ILE A 854 -19.66 -44.36 4.71
CA ILE A 854 -20.76 -43.84 3.89
C ILE A 854 -20.45 -44.02 2.40
N LEU A 855 -19.21 -43.75 2.01
CA LEU A 855 -18.72 -43.89 0.64
C LEU A 855 -18.64 -45.36 0.20
N GLU A 856 -18.26 -46.27 1.08
CA GLU A 856 -18.27 -47.73 0.79
C GLU A 856 -19.67 -48.28 0.60
N ILE A 857 -20.62 -47.86 1.43
CA ILE A 857 -22.04 -48.27 1.26
C ILE A 857 -22.59 -47.72 -0.05
N LEU A 858 -22.31 -46.48 -0.40
CA LEU A 858 -22.72 -45.85 -1.68
C LEU A 858 -22.11 -46.56 -2.90
N LYS A 859 -20.83 -46.94 -2.83
CA LYS A 859 -20.12 -47.63 -3.92
C LYS A 859 -20.58 -49.09 -4.08
N ALA A 860 -20.96 -49.75 -2.97
CA ALA A 860 -21.43 -51.12 -2.96
C ALA A 860 -22.89 -51.26 -3.42
N THR A 861 -23.67 -50.20 -3.45
CA THR A 861 -25.08 -50.17 -3.84
C THR A 861 -25.24 -50.15 -5.36
N ASP A 862 -25.66 -51.26 -5.95
CA ASP A 862 -25.97 -51.34 -7.38
C ASP A 862 -27.38 -50.79 -7.65
N ILE A 863 -27.44 -49.59 -8.18
CA ILE A 863 -28.69 -48.83 -8.44
C ILE A 863 -29.61 -49.57 -9.42
N ASN A 864 -29.10 -50.45 -10.29
CA ASN A 864 -29.90 -51.17 -11.29
C ASN A 864 -30.56 -52.45 -10.75
N SER A 865 -30.11 -52.94 -9.59
CA SER A 865 -30.63 -54.20 -8.99
C SER A 865 -31.44 -53.95 -7.72
N ILE A 866 -31.42 -52.73 -7.14
CA ILE A 866 -32.09 -52.37 -5.89
C ILE A 866 -33.55 -51.99 -6.13
N THR A 867 -34.46 -52.48 -5.27
CA THR A 867 -35.87 -52.08 -5.33
C THR A 867 -36.10 -50.68 -4.74
N PRO A 868 -37.17 -49.96 -5.11
CA PRO A 868 -37.44 -48.60 -4.58
C PRO A 868 -37.54 -48.54 -3.04
N MET A 869 -37.98 -49.66 -2.38
CA MET A 869 -38.09 -49.72 -0.95
C MET A 869 -36.73 -49.91 -0.28
N GLU A 870 -35.86 -50.70 -0.85
CA GLU A 870 -34.47 -50.89 -0.40
C GLU A 870 -33.63 -49.63 -0.64
N ALA A 871 -33.86 -48.94 -1.74
CA ALA A 871 -33.20 -47.67 -2.02
C ALA A 871 -33.55 -46.61 -0.95
N LEU A 872 -34.79 -46.55 -0.52
CA LEU A 872 -35.29 -45.63 0.51
C LEU A 872 -34.70 -45.96 1.90
N GLN A 873 -34.58 -47.27 2.20
CA GLN A 873 -33.96 -47.77 3.43
C GLN A 873 -32.46 -47.44 3.46
N THR A 874 -31.72 -47.69 2.39
CA THR A 874 -30.30 -47.36 2.27
C THR A 874 -30.06 -45.87 2.40
N LEU A 875 -30.92 -45.02 1.81
CA LEU A 875 -30.85 -43.60 1.93
C LEU A 875 -31.11 -43.10 3.37
N PHE A 876 -32.04 -43.76 4.08
CA PHE A 876 -32.33 -43.45 5.47
C PHE A 876 -31.14 -43.80 6.37
N ASP A 877 -30.52 -44.97 6.17
CA ASP A 877 -29.38 -45.45 6.94
C ASP A 877 -28.15 -44.56 6.70
N LEU A 878 -27.90 -44.14 5.45
CA LEU A 878 -26.84 -43.19 5.09
C LEU A 878 -27.05 -41.83 5.74
N LYS A 879 -28.29 -41.31 5.76
CA LYS A 879 -28.64 -40.08 6.41
C LYS A 879 -28.44 -40.14 7.93
N GLN A 880 -28.81 -41.22 8.57
CA GLN A 880 -28.61 -41.41 9.99
C GLN A 880 -27.12 -41.46 10.34
N LYS A 881 -26.31 -42.23 9.58
CA LYS A 881 -24.85 -42.24 9.74
C LYS A 881 -24.20 -40.88 9.49
N ALA A 882 -24.69 -40.10 8.54
CA ALA A 882 -24.20 -38.76 8.30
C ALA A 882 -24.53 -37.80 9.44
N GLN A 883 -25.67 -37.97 10.13
CA GLN A 883 -26.06 -37.19 11.31
C GLN A 883 -25.29 -37.58 12.59
N GLU A 884 -24.78 -38.80 12.66
CA GLU A 884 -23.91 -39.27 13.76
C GLU A 884 -22.46 -38.77 13.62
N LEU A 885 -22.11 -38.21 12.45
CA LEU A 885 -20.81 -37.63 12.13
C LEU A 885 -20.75 -36.07 12.23
N GLU A 886 -21.90 -35.41 12.42
CA GLU A 886 -22.02 -34.00 12.79
C GLU A 886 -21.92 -33.82 14.32
#